data_4fcb53cadb528b320f21cb9e5f423793
#
_entry.id   4fcb53cadb528b320f21cb9e5f423793
#
_cell.length_a   1.000
_cell.length_b   1.000
_cell.length_c   1.000
_cell.angle_alpha   90.00
_cell.angle_beta   90.00
_cell.angle_gamma   90.00
#
_symmetry.space_group_name_H-M   'P 1'
#
loop_
_entity.id
_entity.type
_entity.pdbx_description
1 polymer ?
#
loop_
_entity_poly.entity_id
_entity_poly.type
_entity_poly.pdbx_seq_one_letter_code
_entity_poly.pdbx_strand_id
1 'polypeptide(L)'
;MVKKKTNPLNKRFLRELKSEAGKYIVLFVFIAGVIALVSGFLVASGSMSQAYDESFEKYNIEDGNFEVKREASSGLLDALQKDGTKIYPNFYKEEQTKNVESTLRIFKKRTEIDLECLMEGCFPEDENEIAIDRMYAVNNKISVGDEMELGDVSYTICGLVALSDYSALFSSTSDMMFDAVRFGVAIVTEDGFNKINDDHLHYNYSWRYSERPADEKEAKTLSESFLKTLYINALLNLNGVEGFIPEYVNQAIIFTGDDIKGDNAMFTVFLYIVIAIIAFVFAVTTSNTINKESAVIGTLRASGYSKGELIRHYMAMPMLIVLIAAVIGNILGYTVFKGYMAALYYASYSLPTYVTIWNADAFVKTTVIPVLLMFAINFIMLAEKMSLSPLRFLRRDLSRRQKKKAFRLKTTIPIMKRFRMRILFQNIPNYVILFIGILFANLILLFGFMFGPLLDHFEQEITTHLLAEHQYVLVSEEKTENKEAESYDVTVLKTQEGRYKSEEVMVYGVQENSAYIKSSIADDEVLISNAYANKQHIKTGDTITLQEEYGEKTYSFTVTGIYTYPAALSVFMNCDAFEKTFEKGSYYPGYFSNEELTDLTQKNIAMTISKEDLTKTSRQLRLSMGGMAVLFQGFGVIMFALLLYLLSKVVIEKNAQSISMAKILGYSDKEINRLYIRTTTIVSVVSLVVTIGLCIVLLKVICEVAFAEYSGYLEFYMEPLDLLKVLAAGLITYAVISFFQIKKIKAIPMTDALKNVE
;
A
#
# COMPACT_ATOMS: atom_id res chain seq x y z
N MET A 1 36.38 22.72 -47.40
CA MET A 1 35.40 22.21 -46.40
C MET A 1 34.13 21.80 -47.13
N VAL A 2 33.90 20.51 -47.34
CA VAL A 2 32.65 19.99 -47.92
C VAL A 2 31.57 20.14 -46.90
N LYS A 3 30.56 21.02 -47.12
CA LYS A 3 29.37 21.14 -46.27
C LYS A 3 28.73 19.73 -46.16
N LYS A 4 28.81 19.13 -44.98
CA LYS A 4 28.10 17.90 -44.66
C LYS A 4 26.64 18.06 -45.07
N LYS A 5 26.20 17.38 -46.14
CA LYS A 5 24.79 17.41 -46.60
C LYS A 5 23.96 16.90 -45.46
N THR A 6 23.21 17.79 -44.77
CA THR A 6 22.28 17.41 -43.73
C THR A 6 21.16 16.53 -44.32
N ASN A 7 21.00 15.33 -43.78
CA ASN A 7 19.96 14.38 -44.23
C ASN A 7 18.60 15.09 -44.20
N PRO A 8 17.82 15.11 -45.29
CA PRO A 8 16.50 15.75 -45.35
C PRO A 8 15.55 15.28 -44.25
N LEU A 9 15.67 14.04 -43.77
CA LEU A 9 14.91 13.49 -42.62
C LEU A 9 15.14 14.28 -41.34
N ASN A 10 16.35 14.81 -41.10
CA ASN A 10 16.62 15.60 -39.88
C ASN A 10 15.90 16.95 -39.88
N LYS A 11 15.64 17.57 -41.04
CA LYS A 11 14.85 18.81 -41.13
C LYS A 11 13.36 18.57 -40.84
N ARG A 12 12.88 17.37 -41.11
CA ARG A 12 11.50 16.96 -40.87
C ARG A 12 11.22 16.76 -39.38
N PHE A 13 12.20 16.32 -38.61
CA PHE A 13 12.10 16.01 -37.19
C PHE A 13 11.46 17.15 -36.35
N LEU A 14 11.99 18.37 -36.47
CA LEU A 14 11.46 19.54 -35.74
C LEU A 14 10.06 19.95 -36.22
N ARG A 15 9.73 19.76 -37.50
CA ARG A 15 8.39 20.05 -38.03
C ARG A 15 7.35 19.06 -37.51
N GLU A 16 7.70 17.78 -37.40
CA GLU A 16 6.86 16.74 -36.81
C GLU A 16 6.60 16.99 -35.35
N LEU A 17 7.65 17.36 -34.57
CA LEU A 17 7.49 17.74 -33.17
C LEU A 17 6.49 18.89 -33.02
N LYS A 18 6.60 19.96 -33.83
CA LYS A 18 5.71 21.12 -33.76
C LYS A 18 4.28 20.77 -34.20
N SER A 19 4.11 19.95 -35.24
CA SER A 19 2.79 19.58 -35.75
C SER A 19 2.02 18.62 -34.82
N GLU A 20 2.73 17.78 -34.06
CA GLU A 20 2.17 16.77 -33.15
C GLU A 20 2.46 17.12 -31.66
N ALA A 21 2.83 18.38 -31.38
CA ALA A 21 3.27 18.81 -30.04
C ALA A 21 2.31 18.39 -28.93
N GLY A 22 1.00 18.59 -29.12
CA GLY A 22 0.01 18.21 -28.11
C GLY A 22 -0.06 16.71 -27.78
N LYS A 23 0.34 15.81 -28.73
CA LYS A 23 0.48 14.39 -28.46
C LYS A 23 1.71 14.09 -27.62
N TYR A 24 2.82 14.69 -28.01
CA TYR A 24 4.09 14.47 -27.36
C TYR A 24 4.19 15.11 -25.97
N ILE A 25 3.55 16.26 -25.76
CA ILE A 25 3.42 16.89 -24.43
C ILE A 25 2.64 15.98 -23.49
N VAL A 26 1.52 15.44 -23.93
CA VAL A 26 0.70 14.57 -23.10
C VAL A 26 1.45 13.25 -22.76
N LEU A 27 2.13 12.65 -23.72
CA LEU A 27 2.98 11.48 -23.48
C LEU A 27 4.11 11.82 -22.52
N PHE A 28 4.76 12.97 -22.70
CA PHE A 28 5.82 13.43 -21.81
C PHE A 28 5.31 13.61 -20.37
N VAL A 29 4.21 14.32 -20.18
CA VAL A 29 3.62 14.57 -18.85
C VAL A 29 3.20 13.24 -18.19
N PHE A 30 2.60 12.34 -18.98
CA PHE A 30 2.22 11.02 -18.50
C PHE A 30 3.42 10.23 -17.99
N ILE A 31 4.47 10.10 -18.78
CA ILE A 31 5.67 9.31 -18.42
C ILE A 31 6.44 9.97 -17.30
N ALA A 32 6.67 11.28 -17.39
CA ALA A 32 7.40 12.03 -16.37
C ALA A 32 6.67 12.00 -15.02
N GLY A 33 5.35 12.14 -15.02
CA GLY A 33 4.53 12.06 -13.80
C GLY A 33 4.60 10.70 -13.12
N VAL A 34 4.50 9.62 -13.91
CA VAL A 34 4.64 8.24 -13.38
C VAL A 34 6.03 8.01 -12.81
N ILE A 35 7.06 8.36 -13.58
CA ILE A 35 8.45 8.16 -13.13
C ILE A 35 8.73 9.00 -11.88
N ALA A 36 8.23 10.24 -11.82
CA ALA A 36 8.38 11.11 -10.67
C ALA A 36 7.76 10.52 -9.40
N LEU A 37 6.52 10.02 -9.50
CA LEU A 37 5.81 9.42 -8.38
C LEU A 37 6.53 8.16 -7.88
N VAL A 38 6.80 7.21 -8.77
CA VAL A 38 7.38 5.92 -8.39
C VAL A 38 8.85 6.07 -7.97
N SER A 39 9.63 6.91 -8.67
CA SER A 39 11.01 7.20 -8.28
C SER A 39 11.06 7.89 -6.91
N GLY A 40 10.15 8.86 -6.66
CA GLY A 40 10.06 9.54 -5.37
C GLY A 40 9.77 8.57 -4.23
N PHE A 41 8.83 7.64 -4.43
CA PHE A 41 8.52 6.60 -3.47
C PHE A 41 9.73 5.67 -3.21
N LEU A 42 10.27 5.04 -4.25
CA LEU A 42 11.38 4.07 -4.10
C LEU A 42 12.65 4.70 -3.51
N VAL A 43 12.90 5.98 -3.78
CA VAL A 43 14.03 6.70 -3.19
C VAL A 43 13.78 7.02 -1.72
N ALA A 44 12.57 7.49 -1.37
CA ALA A 44 12.21 7.75 0.03
C ALA A 44 12.25 6.44 0.85
N SER A 45 11.55 5.41 0.38
CA SER A 45 11.49 4.10 1.03
C SER A 45 12.88 3.48 1.18
N GLY A 46 13.72 3.47 0.13
CA GLY A 46 15.08 2.94 0.22
C GLY A 46 15.97 3.73 1.17
N SER A 47 15.83 5.06 1.24
CA SER A 47 16.59 5.90 2.17
C SER A 47 16.13 5.71 3.62
N MET A 48 14.82 5.52 3.84
CA MET A 48 14.25 5.22 5.15
C MET A 48 14.64 3.83 5.64
N SER A 49 14.56 2.82 4.76
CA SER A 49 15.01 1.46 5.08
C SER A 49 16.47 1.45 5.52
N GLN A 50 17.34 2.16 4.79
CA GLN A 50 18.74 2.26 5.18
C GLN A 50 18.92 2.97 6.52
N ALA A 51 18.20 4.08 6.78
CA ALA A 51 18.28 4.78 8.06
C ALA A 51 17.77 3.90 9.22
N TYR A 52 16.74 3.08 8.97
CA TYR A 52 16.24 2.10 9.91
C TYR A 52 17.29 1.00 10.19
N ASP A 53 17.86 0.38 9.15
CA ASP A 53 18.85 -0.69 9.28
C ASP A 53 20.13 -0.18 9.99
N GLU A 54 20.63 1.01 9.64
CA GLU A 54 21.78 1.65 10.28
C GLU A 54 21.52 2.06 11.73
N SER A 55 20.25 2.27 12.11
CA SER A 55 19.88 2.70 13.46
C SER A 55 20.24 1.67 14.53
N PHE A 56 20.20 0.39 14.21
CA PHE A 56 20.49 -0.70 15.13
C PHE A 56 21.92 -0.64 15.68
N GLU A 57 22.90 -0.28 14.84
CA GLU A 57 24.28 -0.11 15.28
C GLU A 57 24.52 1.30 15.82
N LYS A 58 24.00 2.32 15.11
CA LYS A 58 24.25 3.72 15.44
C LYS A 58 23.71 4.13 16.80
N TYR A 59 22.54 3.62 17.16
CA TYR A 59 21.88 3.91 18.43
C TYR A 59 21.96 2.76 19.42
N ASN A 60 22.78 1.75 19.12
CA ASN A 60 23.04 0.60 20.00
C ASN A 60 21.77 -0.07 20.49
N ILE A 61 20.86 -0.42 19.53
CA ILE A 61 19.57 -1.00 19.83
C ILE A 61 19.73 -2.39 20.47
N GLU A 62 18.91 -2.68 21.47
CA GLU A 62 18.87 -3.92 22.23
C GLU A 62 18.64 -5.16 21.35
N ASP A 63 19.11 -6.34 21.79
CA ASP A 63 18.74 -7.64 21.23
C ASP A 63 17.47 -8.22 21.92
N GLY A 64 16.97 -7.49 22.91
CA GLY A 64 15.72 -7.70 23.61
C GLY A 64 15.71 -7.09 25.00
N ASN A 65 14.53 -7.15 25.65
CA ASN A 65 14.34 -6.66 27.01
C ASN A 65 13.57 -7.64 27.87
N PHE A 66 13.78 -7.55 29.19
CA PHE A 66 13.03 -8.32 30.18
C PHE A 66 12.64 -7.43 31.36
N GLU A 67 11.51 -7.72 31.95
CA GLU A 67 11.00 -7.02 33.12
C GLU A 67 10.97 -7.96 34.32
N VAL A 68 11.35 -7.44 35.48
CA VAL A 68 11.33 -8.18 36.75
C VAL A 68 10.53 -7.45 37.80
N LYS A 69 9.94 -8.21 38.73
CA LYS A 69 9.02 -7.68 39.75
C LYS A 69 9.65 -6.69 40.70
N ARG A 70 10.97 -6.80 40.92
CA ARG A 70 11.77 -5.91 41.80
C ARG A 70 13.11 -5.66 41.12
N GLU A 71 13.76 -4.57 41.50
CA GLU A 71 15.10 -4.27 41.01
C GLU A 71 16.04 -5.48 41.13
N ALA A 72 16.73 -5.79 40.05
CA ALA A 72 17.59 -6.97 39.98
C ALA A 72 18.82 -6.80 40.92
N SER A 73 19.08 -7.78 41.74
CA SER A 73 20.28 -7.80 42.56
C SER A 73 21.57 -7.92 41.71
N SER A 74 22.68 -7.45 42.22
CA SER A 74 23.99 -7.63 41.55
C SER A 74 24.29 -9.10 41.27
N GLY A 75 23.86 -10.03 42.14
CA GLY A 75 24.01 -11.47 41.94
C GLY A 75 23.19 -12.02 40.75
N LEU A 76 22.01 -11.49 40.50
CA LEU A 76 21.21 -11.82 39.33
C LEU A 76 21.89 -11.30 38.08
N LEU A 77 22.27 -10.02 38.06
CA LEU A 77 22.91 -9.40 36.86
C LEU A 77 24.26 -10.08 36.54
N ASP A 78 25.09 -10.38 37.52
CA ASP A 78 26.38 -11.08 37.35
C ASP A 78 26.15 -12.51 36.77
N ALA A 79 25.07 -13.18 37.18
CA ALA A 79 24.75 -14.52 36.67
C ALA A 79 24.31 -14.48 35.19
N LEU A 80 23.56 -13.45 34.78
CA LEU A 80 23.07 -13.29 33.39
C LEU A 80 24.19 -12.81 32.45
N GLN A 81 25.20 -12.11 32.96
CA GLN A 81 26.31 -11.57 32.13
C GLN A 81 27.46 -12.57 31.90
N LYS A 82 27.38 -13.79 32.48
CA LYS A 82 28.48 -14.78 32.41
C LYS A 82 28.84 -15.24 31.01
N ASP A 83 27.88 -15.29 30.10
CA ASP A 83 28.07 -15.78 28.73
C ASP A 83 28.37 -14.66 27.71
N GLY A 84 28.85 -13.48 28.22
CA GLY A 84 29.23 -12.35 27.39
C GLY A 84 28.05 -11.45 27.00
N THR A 85 26.84 -11.75 27.45
CA THR A 85 25.68 -10.86 27.31
C THR A 85 25.84 -9.64 28.22
N LYS A 86 25.62 -8.44 27.71
CA LYS A 86 25.59 -7.21 28.52
C LYS A 86 24.17 -6.86 28.85
N ILE A 87 23.93 -6.40 30.09
CA ILE A 87 22.61 -6.03 30.58
C ILE A 87 22.66 -4.57 31.02
N TYR A 88 21.63 -3.82 30.62
CA TYR A 88 21.53 -2.39 30.90
C TYR A 88 20.19 -2.10 31.59
N PRO A 89 20.18 -1.36 32.71
CA PRO A 89 18.94 -0.86 33.29
C PRO A 89 18.26 0.12 32.33
N ASN A 90 17.02 -0.15 31.96
CA ASN A 90 16.20 0.68 31.07
C ASN A 90 14.82 0.86 31.68
N PHE A 91 14.78 1.40 32.91
CA PHE A 91 13.56 1.57 33.68
C PHE A 91 12.67 2.65 33.09
N TYR A 92 11.36 2.43 33.14
CA TYR A 92 10.38 3.40 32.69
C TYR A 92 9.22 3.56 33.68
N LYS A 93 8.50 4.66 33.53
CA LYS A 93 7.22 4.91 34.20
C LYS A 93 6.15 5.21 33.16
N GLU A 94 4.92 4.78 33.40
CA GLU A 94 3.81 5.09 32.53
C GLU A 94 2.84 6.07 33.20
N GLU A 95 2.56 7.20 32.51
CA GLU A 95 1.68 8.24 33.03
C GLU A 95 0.64 8.66 31.99
N GLN A 96 -0.57 8.96 32.49
CA GLN A 96 -1.63 9.54 31.70
C GLN A 96 -1.37 11.04 31.51
N THR A 97 -1.54 11.52 30.27
CA THR A 97 -1.51 12.95 29.99
C THR A 97 -2.88 13.57 30.23
N LYS A 98 -2.93 14.74 30.91
CA LYS A 98 -4.20 15.44 31.13
C LYS A 98 -4.71 16.20 29.90
N ASN A 99 -3.80 16.61 29.03
CA ASN A 99 -4.11 17.44 27.86
C ASN A 99 -4.64 16.65 26.67
N VAL A 100 -4.27 15.40 26.57
CA VAL A 100 -4.68 14.45 25.51
C VAL A 100 -4.96 13.13 26.22
N GLU A 101 -6.05 12.44 25.90
CA GLU A 101 -6.32 11.11 26.44
C GLU A 101 -5.31 10.09 25.90
N SER A 102 -4.10 10.12 26.44
CA SER A 102 -3.00 9.27 25.99
C SER A 102 -2.08 8.88 27.15
N THR A 103 -1.36 7.79 26.97
CA THR A 103 -0.34 7.28 27.90
C THR A 103 1.05 7.58 27.34
N LEU A 104 1.92 8.10 28.19
CA LEU A 104 3.33 8.25 27.89
C LEU A 104 4.17 7.28 28.71
N ARG A 105 5.03 6.54 28.02
CA ARG A 105 6.10 5.74 28.60
C ARG A 105 7.35 6.60 28.70
N ILE A 106 7.79 6.86 29.91
CA ILE A 106 8.83 7.86 30.23
C ILE A 106 10.08 7.15 30.67
N PHE A 107 11.18 7.37 29.98
CA PHE A 107 12.51 6.86 30.30
C PHE A 107 13.41 7.96 30.82
N LYS A 108 14.44 7.56 31.56
CA LYS A 108 15.60 8.44 31.78
C LYS A 108 16.37 8.58 30.45
N LYS A 109 17.01 9.73 30.23
CA LYS A 109 17.92 9.91 29.10
C LYS A 109 18.95 8.79 29.07
N ARG A 110 19.01 8.05 27.96
CA ARG A 110 19.86 6.89 27.82
C ARG A 110 21.27 7.28 27.34
N THR A 111 22.28 6.55 27.74
CA THR A 111 23.69 6.86 27.41
C THR A 111 24.46 5.68 26.83
N GLU A 112 23.97 4.46 26.98
CA GLU A 112 24.69 3.24 26.61
C GLU A 112 23.96 2.36 25.64
N ILE A 113 22.64 2.22 25.77
CA ILE A 113 21.78 1.36 24.94
C ILE A 113 20.52 2.13 24.52
N ASP A 114 19.93 1.77 23.42
CA ASP A 114 18.68 2.35 22.89
C ASP A 114 18.74 3.88 22.82
N LEU A 115 19.83 4.40 22.26
CA LEU A 115 20.11 5.83 22.23
C LEU A 115 19.09 6.57 21.36
N GLU A 116 18.71 7.76 21.81
CA GLU A 116 17.74 8.61 21.12
C GLU A 116 18.39 9.44 20.00
N CYS A 117 17.63 9.69 18.96
CA CYS A 117 17.98 10.64 17.89
C CYS A 117 17.25 11.97 18.11
N LEU A 118 17.97 13.04 18.41
CA LEU A 118 17.38 14.38 18.46
C LEU A 118 16.93 14.82 17.07
N MET A 119 15.65 15.17 16.92
CA MET A 119 15.06 15.61 15.66
C MET A 119 14.82 17.12 15.62
N GLU A 120 14.42 17.71 16.76
CA GLU A 120 14.15 19.14 16.91
C GLU A 120 14.37 19.57 18.35
N GLY A 121 14.79 20.81 18.58
CA GLY A 121 15.00 21.37 19.92
C GLY A 121 16.28 20.86 20.58
N CYS A 122 16.20 20.45 21.85
CA CYS A 122 17.34 19.98 22.66
C CYS A 122 16.96 18.73 23.48
N PHE A 123 17.97 18.05 24.00
CA PHE A 123 17.75 17.04 25.04
C PHE A 123 17.45 17.72 26.38
N PRO A 124 16.65 17.08 27.26
CA PRO A 124 16.39 17.61 28.60
C PRO A 124 17.68 17.80 29.41
N GLU A 125 17.85 18.98 30.01
CA GLU A 125 18.94 19.33 30.90
C GLU A 125 18.46 19.75 32.30
N ASP A 126 17.18 20.20 32.39
CA ASP A 126 16.52 20.59 33.63
C ASP A 126 15.48 19.53 34.06
N GLU A 127 15.20 19.49 35.37
CA GLU A 127 14.22 18.56 35.97
C GLU A 127 12.78 18.77 35.54
N ASN A 128 12.45 19.90 34.90
CA ASN A 128 11.12 20.24 34.36
C ASN A 128 11.07 20.16 32.85
N GLU A 129 12.12 19.65 32.22
CA GLU A 129 12.17 19.49 30.77
C GLU A 129 11.91 18.05 30.36
N ILE A 130 11.21 17.89 29.23
CA ILE A 130 10.88 16.61 28.60
C ILE A 130 11.13 16.69 27.11
N ALA A 131 11.71 15.64 26.54
CA ALA A 131 11.68 15.44 25.08
C ALA A 131 10.77 14.26 24.78
N ILE A 132 9.85 14.47 23.80
CA ILE A 132 8.84 13.49 23.43
C ILE A 132 9.09 12.94 22.03
N ASP A 133 8.53 11.76 21.76
CA ASP A 133 8.60 11.20 20.43
C ASP A 133 7.97 12.15 19.39
N ARG A 134 8.67 12.33 18.26
CA ARG A 134 8.28 13.27 17.20
C ARG A 134 6.96 12.86 16.53
N MET A 135 6.71 11.57 16.29
CA MET A 135 5.50 11.09 15.65
C MET A 135 4.29 11.32 16.56
N TYR A 136 4.42 11.00 17.85
CA TYR A 136 3.41 11.30 18.86
C TYR A 136 3.11 12.82 18.91
N ALA A 137 4.15 13.66 18.93
CA ALA A 137 4.02 15.11 18.95
C ALA A 137 3.25 15.64 17.71
N VAL A 138 3.63 15.19 16.51
CA VAL A 138 2.97 15.60 15.25
C VAL A 138 1.49 15.18 15.22
N ASN A 139 1.17 13.95 15.63
CA ASN A 139 -0.20 13.45 15.62
C ASN A 139 -1.11 14.18 16.61
N ASN A 140 -0.56 14.60 17.74
CA ASN A 140 -1.26 15.37 18.77
C ASN A 140 -1.12 16.89 18.63
N LYS A 141 -0.42 17.37 17.59
CA LYS A 141 -0.19 18.80 17.30
C LYS A 141 0.54 19.53 18.44
N ILE A 142 1.49 18.86 19.04
CA ILE A 142 2.32 19.35 20.11
C ILE A 142 3.64 19.87 19.52
N SER A 143 4.15 20.97 20.05
CA SER A 143 5.36 21.64 19.56
C SER A 143 6.37 21.87 20.69
N VAL A 144 7.64 22.06 20.32
CA VAL A 144 8.68 22.46 21.26
C VAL A 144 8.30 23.81 21.91
N GLY A 145 8.38 23.88 23.24
CA GLY A 145 7.97 25.01 24.06
C GLY A 145 6.57 24.89 24.69
N ASP A 146 5.76 23.89 24.28
CA ASP A 146 4.48 23.64 24.91
C ASP A 146 4.68 23.01 26.30
N GLU A 147 3.68 23.16 27.17
CA GLU A 147 3.62 22.52 28.49
C GLU A 147 2.79 21.22 28.42
N MET A 148 3.27 20.19 29.11
CA MET A 148 2.63 18.90 29.21
C MET A 148 2.46 18.50 30.69
N GLU A 149 1.24 18.16 31.08
CA GLU A 149 0.92 17.66 32.41
C GLU A 149 0.87 16.13 32.41
N LEU A 150 1.74 15.51 33.23
CA LEU A 150 1.84 14.06 33.42
C LEU A 150 1.54 13.73 34.89
N GLY A 151 0.41 13.09 35.14
CA GLY A 151 -0.04 12.92 36.51
C GLY A 151 -0.17 14.27 37.22
N ASP A 152 0.62 14.48 38.28
CA ASP A 152 0.64 15.73 39.04
C ASP A 152 1.88 16.62 38.73
N VAL A 153 2.66 16.27 37.73
CA VAL A 153 3.90 16.98 37.34
C VAL A 153 3.72 17.66 36.00
N SER A 154 4.15 18.92 35.89
CA SER A 154 4.17 19.66 34.62
C SER A 154 5.60 19.75 34.07
N TYR A 155 5.75 19.49 32.78
CA TYR A 155 7.00 19.56 32.05
C TYR A 155 6.89 20.51 30.86
N THR A 156 7.99 21.18 30.53
CA THR A 156 8.13 21.94 29.28
C THR A 156 8.80 21.05 28.23
N ILE A 157 8.21 20.96 27.05
CA ILE A 157 8.76 20.19 25.93
C ILE A 157 9.97 20.93 25.37
N CYS A 158 11.17 20.44 25.66
CA CYS A 158 12.43 21.03 25.18
C CYS A 158 12.84 20.50 23.81
N GLY A 159 12.40 19.30 23.42
CA GLY A 159 12.78 18.70 22.13
C GLY A 159 11.86 17.58 21.66
N LEU A 160 12.04 17.26 20.38
CA LEU A 160 11.42 16.11 19.74
C LEU A 160 12.50 15.09 19.38
N VAL A 161 12.29 13.83 19.74
CA VAL A 161 13.21 12.73 19.51
C VAL A 161 12.62 11.64 18.66
N ALA A 162 13.46 10.81 18.06
CA ALA A 162 13.09 9.53 17.48
C ALA A 162 13.81 8.43 18.25
N LEU A 163 13.06 7.39 18.59
CA LEU A 163 13.56 6.24 19.33
C LEU A 163 13.47 5.00 18.43
N SER A 164 14.61 4.42 18.09
CA SER A 164 14.64 3.28 17.15
C SER A 164 14.17 1.98 17.79
N ASP A 165 14.21 1.84 19.11
CA ASP A 165 13.57 0.78 19.89
C ASP A 165 12.04 0.90 19.95
N TYR A 166 11.51 2.11 19.62
CA TYR A 166 10.09 2.42 19.40
C TYR A 166 9.87 3.02 18.01
N SER A 167 10.45 2.43 16.98
CA SER A 167 10.25 2.88 15.60
C SER A 167 8.78 2.89 15.20
N ALA A 168 7.96 2.00 15.79
CA ALA A 168 6.51 2.04 15.81
C ALA A 168 6.02 2.07 17.28
N LEU A 169 5.10 2.97 17.62
CA LEU A 169 4.69 3.23 19.00
C LEU A 169 3.67 2.17 19.50
N PHE A 170 4.14 0.93 19.68
CA PHE A 170 3.38 -0.13 20.32
C PHE A 170 3.41 0.04 21.84
N SER A 171 2.24 0.01 22.46
CA SER A 171 2.10 0.04 23.92
C SER A 171 2.40 -1.31 24.55
N SER A 172 2.01 -2.40 23.84
CA SER A 172 2.24 -3.78 24.25
C SER A 172 2.61 -4.64 23.06
N THR A 173 3.33 -5.75 23.29
CA THR A 173 3.63 -6.77 22.29
C THR A 173 2.38 -7.54 21.85
N SER A 174 1.32 -7.54 22.65
CA SER A 174 0.04 -8.13 22.31
C SER A 174 -0.85 -7.25 21.43
N ASP A 175 -0.47 -5.98 21.21
CA ASP A 175 -1.21 -5.09 20.35
C ASP A 175 -1.14 -5.54 18.88
N MET A 176 -2.27 -5.66 18.21
CA MET A 176 -2.32 -5.96 16.77
C MET A 176 -1.82 -4.81 15.89
N MET A 177 -1.86 -3.57 16.41
CA MET A 177 -1.42 -2.35 15.75
C MET A 177 -1.03 -1.30 16.79
N PHE A 178 -0.04 -0.49 16.49
CA PHE A 178 0.33 0.65 17.33
C PHE A 178 -0.68 1.80 17.24
N ASP A 179 -0.70 2.68 18.23
CA ASP A 179 -1.54 3.87 18.26
C ASP A 179 -0.74 5.11 18.65
N ALA A 180 -0.14 5.73 17.67
CA ALA A 180 0.69 6.91 17.84
C ALA A 180 -0.06 8.19 18.25
N VAL A 181 -1.38 8.12 18.46
CA VAL A 181 -2.18 9.21 19.03
C VAL A 181 -2.32 9.04 20.53
N ARG A 182 -2.60 7.80 20.97
CA ARG A 182 -2.92 7.49 22.38
C ARG A 182 -1.74 6.94 23.18
N PHE A 183 -0.67 6.56 22.51
CA PHE A 183 0.56 6.10 23.13
C PHE A 183 1.76 6.85 22.57
N GLY A 184 2.65 7.28 23.46
CA GLY A 184 3.90 7.94 23.12
C GLY A 184 5.03 7.53 24.05
N VAL A 185 6.27 7.87 23.65
CA VAL A 185 7.47 7.65 24.44
C VAL A 185 8.15 8.99 24.67
N ALA A 186 8.73 9.15 25.85
CA ALA A 186 9.38 10.37 26.26
C ALA A 186 10.64 10.10 27.08
N ILE A 187 11.53 11.08 27.11
CA ILE A 187 12.75 11.06 27.93
C ILE A 187 12.82 12.30 28.80
N VAL A 188 13.31 12.12 29.99
CA VAL A 188 13.56 13.16 30.99
C VAL A 188 14.94 13.02 31.62
N THR A 189 15.39 14.02 32.39
CA THR A 189 16.57 13.89 33.24
C THR A 189 16.32 12.91 34.39
N GLU A 190 17.35 12.46 35.06
CA GLU A 190 17.21 11.60 36.26
C GLU A 190 16.37 12.29 37.34
N ASP A 191 16.63 13.58 37.59
CA ASP A 191 15.86 14.36 38.56
C ASP A 191 14.40 14.54 38.15
N GLY A 192 14.11 14.76 36.84
CA GLY A 192 12.78 14.79 36.28
C GLY A 192 12.04 13.45 36.46
N PHE A 193 12.74 12.33 36.23
CA PHE A 193 12.17 10.99 36.38
C PHE A 193 11.77 10.70 37.84
N ASN A 194 12.55 11.15 38.79
CA ASN A 194 12.29 10.96 40.23
C ASN A 194 11.13 11.79 40.76
N LYS A 195 10.61 12.79 40.01
CA LYS A 195 9.40 13.53 40.36
C LYS A 195 8.10 12.75 40.09
N ILE A 196 8.14 11.78 39.18
CA ILE A 196 7.01 10.95 38.84
C ILE A 196 6.85 9.87 39.93
N ASN A 197 5.60 9.50 40.22
CA ASN A 197 5.29 8.50 41.26
C ASN A 197 5.95 7.14 40.93
N ASP A 198 6.53 6.51 41.96
CA ASP A 198 7.19 5.20 41.87
C ASP A 198 6.20 4.03 41.77
N ASP A 199 4.91 4.24 42.05
CA ASP A 199 3.87 3.19 41.88
C ASP A 199 3.75 2.70 40.45
N HIS A 200 4.18 3.52 39.48
CA HIS A 200 4.16 3.24 38.05
C HIS A 200 5.56 2.88 37.48
N LEU A 201 6.51 2.50 38.38
CA LEU A 201 7.87 2.15 38.00
C LEU A 201 7.94 0.69 37.53
N HIS A 202 8.47 0.49 36.35
CA HIS A 202 8.78 -0.80 35.73
C HIS A 202 10.30 -1.07 35.76
N TYR A 203 10.68 -2.21 36.31
CA TYR A 203 12.11 -2.63 36.38
C TYR A 203 12.46 -3.38 35.09
N ASN A 204 12.58 -2.67 33.99
CA ASN A 204 12.92 -3.18 32.67
C ASN A 204 14.45 -3.14 32.46
N TYR A 205 14.97 -4.18 31.81
CA TYR A 205 16.39 -4.34 31.48
C TYR A 205 16.53 -4.73 30.02
N SER A 206 17.32 -3.96 29.28
CA SER A 206 17.71 -4.30 27.92
C SER A 206 18.94 -5.19 27.93
N TRP A 207 19.03 -6.16 27.05
CA TRP A 207 20.24 -6.94 26.88
C TRP A 207 20.81 -6.83 25.47
N ARG A 208 22.13 -7.07 25.38
CA ARG A 208 22.83 -7.15 24.11
C ARG A 208 23.84 -8.29 24.11
N TYR A 209 23.85 -9.10 23.08
CA TYR A 209 24.83 -10.15 22.89
C TYR A 209 26.19 -9.55 22.50
N SER A 210 27.29 -10.25 22.78
CA SER A 210 28.62 -9.85 22.33
C SER A 210 28.76 -9.84 20.82
N GLU A 211 28.12 -10.80 20.16
CA GLU A 211 27.97 -10.88 18.70
C GLU A 211 26.47 -10.96 18.39
N ARG A 212 26.00 -10.13 17.49
CA ARG A 212 24.60 -10.18 17.08
C ARG A 212 24.30 -11.48 16.35
N PRO A 213 23.10 -12.07 16.57
CA PRO A 213 22.64 -13.22 15.83
C PRO A 213 22.64 -12.94 14.32
N ALA A 214 23.11 -13.92 13.52
CA ALA A 214 23.20 -13.77 12.09
C ALA A 214 21.82 -13.86 11.39
N ASP A 215 20.88 -14.56 12.01
CA ASP A 215 19.51 -14.71 11.52
C ASP A 215 18.51 -14.89 12.68
N GLU A 216 17.23 -14.84 12.36
CA GLU A 216 16.12 -14.99 13.33
C GLU A 216 16.14 -16.35 14.04
N LYS A 217 16.57 -17.40 13.37
CA LYS A 217 16.67 -18.75 13.96
C LYS A 217 17.73 -18.83 15.04
N GLU A 218 18.88 -18.19 14.81
CA GLU A 218 19.94 -18.08 15.81
C GLU A 218 19.50 -17.19 16.97
N ALA A 219 18.84 -16.04 16.67
CA ALA A 219 18.26 -15.15 17.67
C ALA A 219 17.29 -15.88 18.58
N LYS A 220 16.41 -16.70 18.04
CA LYS A 220 15.46 -17.54 18.77
C LYS A 220 16.18 -18.54 19.69
N THR A 221 17.17 -19.24 19.17
CA THR A 221 17.93 -20.23 19.96
C THR A 221 18.66 -19.60 21.13
N LEU A 222 19.30 -18.45 20.91
CA LEU A 222 20.02 -17.71 21.95
C LEU A 222 19.03 -17.14 22.99
N SER A 223 17.92 -16.57 22.56
CA SER A 223 16.92 -15.99 23.47
C SER A 223 16.23 -17.06 24.33
N GLU A 224 15.92 -18.24 23.81
CA GLU A 224 15.38 -19.36 24.58
C GLU A 224 16.39 -19.85 25.66
N SER A 225 17.67 -19.89 25.33
CA SER A 225 18.73 -20.23 26.28
C SER A 225 18.85 -19.16 27.37
N PHE A 226 18.82 -17.89 26.97
CA PHE A 226 18.88 -16.76 27.87
C PHE A 226 17.66 -16.72 28.80
N LEU A 227 16.45 -16.97 28.28
CA LEU A 227 15.21 -17.04 29.04
C LEU A 227 15.29 -18.10 30.15
N LYS A 228 15.78 -19.30 29.83
CA LYS A 228 15.99 -20.38 30.84
C LYS A 228 16.94 -19.93 31.92
N THR A 229 18.04 -19.29 31.54
CA THR A 229 19.05 -18.74 32.51
C THR A 229 18.42 -17.66 33.37
N LEU A 230 17.63 -16.74 32.77
CA LEU A 230 16.91 -15.69 33.46
C LEU A 230 15.94 -16.24 34.51
N TYR A 231 15.06 -17.15 34.14
CA TYR A 231 14.06 -17.73 35.06
C TYR A 231 14.73 -18.45 36.27
N ILE A 232 15.76 -19.27 36.01
CA ILE A 232 16.46 -20.00 37.07
C ILE A 232 17.12 -19.01 38.04
N ASN A 233 17.81 -18.02 37.52
CA ASN A 233 18.53 -17.07 38.36
C ASN A 233 17.59 -16.06 39.05
N ALA A 234 16.51 -15.64 38.43
CA ALA A 234 15.49 -14.79 39.06
C ALA A 234 14.87 -15.53 40.27
N LEU A 235 14.48 -16.80 40.08
CA LEU A 235 13.93 -17.62 41.17
C LEU A 235 14.94 -17.79 42.34
N LEU A 236 16.22 -18.06 42.03
CA LEU A 236 17.29 -18.16 43.06
C LEU A 236 17.53 -16.85 43.83
N ASN A 237 17.25 -15.71 43.19
CA ASN A 237 17.36 -14.38 43.81
C ASN A 237 16.01 -13.88 44.37
N LEU A 238 15.00 -14.74 44.51
CA LEU A 238 13.66 -14.41 45.03
C LEU A 238 13.00 -13.27 44.27
N ASN A 239 13.23 -13.20 42.95
CA ASN A 239 12.61 -12.26 42.03
C ASN A 239 11.70 -13.00 41.05
N GLY A 240 10.73 -12.30 40.44
CA GLY A 240 9.84 -12.81 39.40
C GLY A 240 10.18 -12.16 38.07
N VAL A 241 10.02 -12.90 36.98
CA VAL A 241 10.08 -12.36 35.60
C VAL A 241 8.64 -11.98 35.22
N GLU A 242 8.41 -10.72 34.85
CA GLU A 242 7.10 -10.19 34.45
C GLU A 242 6.99 -10.05 32.94
N GLY A 243 8.10 -9.85 32.24
CA GLY A 243 8.13 -9.75 30.79
C GLY A 243 9.45 -10.26 30.20
N PHE A 244 9.39 -10.77 28.98
CA PHE A 244 10.57 -11.16 28.20
C PHE A 244 10.29 -11.00 26.71
N ILE A 245 10.98 -10.08 26.05
CA ILE A 245 10.70 -9.67 24.68
C ILE A 245 12.03 -9.63 23.89
N PRO A 246 12.37 -10.69 23.15
CA PRO A 246 13.48 -10.65 22.20
C PRO A 246 13.20 -9.67 21.05
N GLU A 247 14.26 -9.10 20.46
CA GLU A 247 14.17 -8.16 19.34
C GLU A 247 13.29 -8.69 18.20
N TYR A 248 13.49 -9.93 17.78
CA TYR A 248 12.80 -10.52 16.62
C TYR A 248 11.28 -10.69 16.77
N VAL A 249 10.74 -10.57 18.00
CA VAL A 249 9.28 -10.52 18.25
C VAL A 249 8.80 -9.15 18.72
N ASN A 250 9.72 -8.20 18.98
CA ASN A 250 9.37 -6.87 19.45
C ASN A 250 8.80 -6.02 18.32
N GLN A 251 7.47 -5.94 18.24
CA GLN A 251 6.79 -5.16 17.20
C GLN A 251 7.16 -3.68 17.20
N ALA A 252 7.49 -3.10 18.35
CA ALA A 252 7.94 -1.71 18.43
C ALA A 252 9.24 -1.46 17.63
N ILE A 253 10.09 -2.48 17.51
CA ILE A 253 11.34 -2.45 16.75
C ILE A 253 11.10 -2.87 15.30
N ILE A 254 10.56 -4.09 15.07
CA ILE A 254 10.59 -4.76 13.76
C ILE A 254 9.49 -4.31 12.78
N PHE A 255 8.35 -3.86 13.29
CA PHE A 255 7.17 -3.55 12.48
C PHE A 255 7.47 -2.56 11.33
N THR A 256 8.23 -1.51 11.62
CA THR A 256 8.58 -0.48 10.63
C THR A 256 9.35 -1.05 9.45
N GLY A 257 10.33 -1.93 9.72
CA GLY A 257 11.10 -2.60 8.67
C GLY A 257 10.26 -3.51 7.79
N ASP A 258 9.34 -4.26 8.38
CA ASP A 258 8.46 -5.18 7.67
C ASP A 258 7.41 -4.42 6.85
N ASP A 259 6.84 -3.34 7.38
CA ASP A 259 5.88 -2.52 6.64
C ASP A 259 6.52 -1.80 5.45
N ILE A 260 7.73 -1.26 5.60
CA ILE A 260 8.50 -0.68 4.47
C ILE A 260 8.73 -1.72 3.37
N LYS A 261 9.00 -2.99 3.70
CA LYS A 261 9.13 -4.09 2.72
C LYS A 261 7.81 -4.37 2.03
N GLY A 262 6.71 -4.44 2.78
CA GLY A 262 5.34 -4.62 2.27
C GLY A 262 4.93 -3.51 1.31
N ASP A 263 5.16 -2.26 1.69
CA ASP A 263 4.93 -1.08 0.86
C ASP A 263 5.71 -1.14 -0.46
N ASN A 264 6.99 -1.53 -0.42
CA ASN A 264 7.81 -1.70 -1.61
C ASN A 264 7.25 -2.76 -2.56
N ALA A 265 6.72 -3.86 -2.04
CA ALA A 265 6.06 -4.90 -2.84
C ALA A 265 4.80 -4.34 -3.52
N MET A 266 3.94 -3.64 -2.80
CA MET A 266 2.72 -3.03 -3.33
C MET A 266 3.02 -1.99 -4.43
N PHE A 267 3.98 -1.09 -4.20
CA PHE A 267 4.39 -0.12 -5.22
C PHE A 267 5.06 -0.75 -6.43
N THR A 268 5.74 -1.87 -6.27
CA THR A 268 6.30 -2.63 -7.39
C THR A 268 5.19 -3.20 -8.28
N VAL A 269 4.11 -3.74 -7.70
CA VAL A 269 2.92 -4.18 -8.45
C VAL A 269 2.28 -3.00 -9.19
N PHE A 270 2.09 -1.87 -8.51
CA PHE A 270 1.59 -0.64 -9.13
C PHE A 270 2.47 -0.19 -10.31
N LEU A 271 3.80 -0.22 -10.15
CA LEU A 271 4.75 0.09 -11.23
C LEU A 271 4.56 -0.82 -12.45
N TYR A 272 4.39 -2.12 -12.27
CA TYR A 272 4.18 -3.05 -13.39
C TYR A 272 2.85 -2.76 -14.13
N ILE A 273 1.79 -2.44 -13.41
CA ILE A 273 0.53 -2.01 -14.02
C ILE A 273 0.74 -0.77 -14.90
N VAL A 274 1.43 0.22 -14.37
CA VAL A 274 1.69 1.47 -15.09
C VAL A 274 2.62 1.24 -16.29
N ILE A 275 3.63 0.40 -16.17
CA ILE A 275 4.50 0.00 -17.28
C ILE A 275 3.67 -0.66 -18.40
N ALA A 276 2.73 -1.54 -18.07
CA ALA A 276 1.84 -2.16 -19.05
C ALA A 276 0.96 -1.12 -19.77
N ILE A 277 0.46 -0.12 -19.03
CA ILE A 277 -0.32 1.00 -19.61
C ILE A 277 0.55 1.82 -20.57
N ILE A 278 1.76 2.19 -20.16
CA ILE A 278 2.70 2.95 -21.00
C ILE A 278 3.01 2.16 -22.27
N ALA A 279 3.30 0.86 -22.14
CA ALA A 279 3.55 -0.04 -23.26
C ALA A 279 2.39 -0.05 -24.26
N PHE A 280 1.18 -0.19 -23.78
CA PHE A 280 -0.04 -0.14 -24.58
C PHE A 280 -0.21 1.20 -25.32
N VAL A 281 -0.05 2.32 -24.60
CA VAL A 281 -0.17 3.68 -25.18
C VAL A 281 0.86 3.90 -26.29
N PHE A 282 2.10 3.46 -26.08
CA PHE A 282 3.13 3.56 -27.11
C PHE A 282 2.84 2.69 -28.32
N ALA A 283 2.43 1.45 -28.14
CA ALA A 283 2.07 0.56 -29.23
C ALA A 283 0.94 1.17 -30.10
N VAL A 284 -0.08 1.72 -29.47
CA VAL A 284 -1.20 2.39 -30.15
C VAL A 284 -0.72 3.65 -30.89
N THR A 285 0.07 4.48 -30.22
CA THR A 285 0.57 5.75 -30.77
C THR A 285 1.49 5.52 -31.98
N THR A 286 2.44 4.58 -31.86
CA THR A 286 3.37 4.22 -32.96
C THR A 286 2.62 3.63 -34.13
N SER A 287 1.70 2.71 -33.90
CA SER A 287 0.84 2.15 -34.97
C SER A 287 0.06 3.24 -35.69
N ASN A 288 -0.50 4.20 -34.96
CA ASN A 288 -1.23 5.32 -35.54
C ASN A 288 -0.32 6.24 -36.39
N THR A 289 0.88 6.54 -35.90
CA THR A 289 1.87 7.35 -36.64
C THR A 289 2.26 6.68 -37.96
N ILE A 290 2.55 5.37 -37.96
CA ILE A 290 2.89 4.61 -39.16
C ILE A 290 1.72 4.64 -40.17
N ASN A 291 0.49 4.46 -39.72
CA ASN A 291 -0.69 4.47 -40.57
C ASN A 291 -0.91 5.87 -41.21
N LYS A 292 -0.73 6.94 -40.45
CA LYS A 292 -0.85 8.34 -40.90
C LYS A 292 0.21 8.68 -41.95
N GLU A 293 1.46 8.25 -41.69
CA GLU A 293 2.62 8.55 -42.52
C GLU A 293 2.86 7.50 -43.63
N SER A 294 1.93 6.56 -43.84
CA SER A 294 2.13 5.43 -44.75
C SER A 294 2.51 5.84 -46.18
N ALA A 295 1.85 6.85 -46.77
CA ALA A 295 2.15 7.32 -48.13
C ALA A 295 3.58 7.89 -48.20
N VAL A 296 3.96 8.68 -47.19
CA VAL A 296 5.31 9.26 -47.10
C VAL A 296 6.38 8.18 -46.92
N ILE A 297 6.12 7.18 -46.07
CA ILE A 297 7.01 6.04 -45.89
C ILE A 297 7.15 5.28 -47.20
N GLY A 298 6.04 5.05 -47.92
CA GLY A 298 6.02 4.41 -49.23
C GLY A 298 6.87 5.15 -50.27
N THR A 299 6.72 6.46 -50.36
CA THR A 299 7.51 7.33 -51.25
C THR A 299 8.99 7.33 -50.91
N LEU A 300 9.32 7.50 -49.65
CA LEU A 300 10.72 7.48 -49.20
C LEU A 300 11.39 6.12 -49.51
N ARG A 301 10.67 5.02 -49.28
CA ARG A 301 11.18 3.69 -49.63
C ARG A 301 11.33 3.47 -51.13
N ALA A 302 10.39 3.98 -51.93
CA ALA A 302 10.48 3.95 -53.40
C ALA A 302 11.64 4.82 -53.90
N SER A 303 11.99 5.89 -53.18
CA SER A 303 13.14 6.77 -53.50
C SER A 303 14.49 6.24 -52.98
N GLY A 304 14.54 4.99 -52.48
CA GLY A 304 15.78 4.33 -52.11
C GLY A 304 16.19 4.37 -50.63
N TYR A 305 15.37 4.97 -49.73
CA TYR A 305 15.68 4.91 -48.32
C TYR A 305 15.56 3.47 -47.78
N SER A 306 16.53 3.06 -47.00
CA SER A 306 16.58 1.74 -46.38
C SER A 306 15.56 1.58 -45.25
N LYS A 307 15.17 0.33 -44.93
CA LYS A 307 14.31 0.03 -43.77
C LYS A 307 14.91 0.56 -42.48
N GLY A 308 16.23 0.40 -42.29
CA GLY A 308 16.92 0.82 -41.07
C GLY A 308 16.93 2.34 -40.86
N GLU A 309 17.09 3.12 -41.95
CA GLU A 309 17.04 4.59 -41.87
C GLU A 309 15.65 5.08 -41.42
N LEU A 310 14.59 4.48 -41.96
CA LEU A 310 13.24 4.84 -41.59
C LEU A 310 12.90 4.37 -40.17
N ILE A 311 13.29 3.16 -39.76
CA ILE A 311 13.11 2.70 -38.38
C ILE A 311 13.81 3.68 -37.42
N ARG A 312 15.05 4.06 -37.69
CA ARG A 312 15.80 5.03 -36.87
C ARG A 312 15.10 6.38 -36.81
N HIS A 313 14.59 6.87 -37.93
CA HIS A 313 13.88 8.17 -37.98
C HIS A 313 12.60 8.16 -37.15
N TYR A 314 11.70 7.17 -37.35
CA TYR A 314 10.43 7.09 -36.63
C TYR A 314 10.56 6.65 -35.16
N MET A 315 11.68 6.03 -34.80
CA MET A 315 12.03 5.68 -33.44
C MET A 315 12.60 6.88 -32.64
N ALA A 316 13.30 7.79 -33.33
CA ALA A 316 14.04 8.85 -32.68
C ALA A 316 13.16 9.76 -31.81
N MET A 317 11.96 10.17 -32.30
CA MET A 317 11.09 11.07 -31.57
C MET A 317 10.45 10.43 -30.31
N PRO A 318 9.82 9.26 -30.36
CA PRO A 318 9.32 8.58 -29.17
C PRO A 318 10.42 8.35 -28.13
N MET A 319 11.61 7.91 -28.57
CA MET A 319 12.71 7.64 -27.64
C MET A 319 13.26 8.91 -27.00
N LEU A 320 13.37 10.01 -27.75
CA LEU A 320 13.78 11.30 -27.20
C LEU A 320 12.83 11.76 -26.10
N ILE A 321 11.52 11.62 -26.31
CA ILE A 321 10.51 12.02 -25.33
C ILE A 321 10.58 11.15 -24.08
N VAL A 322 10.74 9.84 -24.23
CA VAL A 322 10.91 8.91 -23.10
C VAL A 322 12.16 9.27 -22.29
N LEU A 323 13.30 9.52 -22.96
CA LEU A 323 14.53 9.88 -22.28
C LEU A 323 14.43 11.20 -21.53
N ILE A 324 13.86 12.25 -22.15
CA ILE A 324 13.65 13.55 -21.48
C ILE A 324 12.67 13.38 -20.33
N ALA A 325 11.58 12.64 -20.52
CA ALA A 325 10.60 12.37 -19.49
C ALA A 325 11.20 11.60 -18.31
N ALA A 326 12.09 10.63 -18.59
CA ALA A 326 12.76 9.87 -17.55
C ALA A 326 13.74 10.74 -16.75
N VAL A 327 14.50 11.60 -17.40
CA VAL A 327 15.39 12.55 -16.70
C VAL A 327 14.59 13.52 -15.83
N ILE A 328 13.59 14.17 -16.40
CA ILE A 328 12.77 15.15 -15.64
C ILE A 328 11.96 14.46 -14.56
N GLY A 329 11.40 13.27 -14.84
CA GLY A 329 10.69 12.47 -13.86
C GLY A 329 11.57 12.08 -12.67
N ASN A 330 12.80 11.64 -12.90
CA ASN A 330 13.73 11.35 -11.80
C ASN A 330 14.14 12.61 -11.04
N ILE A 331 14.40 13.73 -11.72
CA ILE A 331 14.70 15.01 -11.02
C ILE A 331 13.54 15.37 -10.09
N LEU A 332 12.30 15.31 -10.57
CA LEU A 332 11.11 15.57 -9.73
C LEU A 332 10.94 14.53 -8.62
N GLY A 333 11.22 13.26 -8.90
CA GLY A 333 11.20 12.18 -7.93
C GLY A 333 12.19 12.42 -6.79
N TYR A 334 13.46 12.70 -7.12
CA TYR A 334 14.52 12.95 -6.15
C TYR A 334 14.46 14.30 -5.43
N THR A 335 13.64 15.24 -5.91
CA THR A 335 13.52 16.58 -5.28
C THR A 335 12.19 16.79 -4.59
N VAL A 336 11.08 16.68 -5.30
CA VAL A 336 9.74 17.02 -4.82
C VAL A 336 9.03 15.80 -4.21
N PHE A 337 8.90 14.72 -5.00
CA PHE A 337 8.07 13.58 -4.59
C PHE A 337 8.70 12.77 -3.45
N LYS A 338 10.03 12.66 -3.40
CA LYS A 338 10.69 12.01 -2.26
C LYS A 338 10.36 12.69 -0.92
N GLY A 339 10.35 14.03 -0.91
CA GLY A 339 10.04 14.79 0.31
C GLY A 339 8.62 14.55 0.78
N TYR A 340 7.66 14.48 -0.16
CA TYR A 340 6.28 14.14 0.15
C TYR A 340 6.15 12.71 0.70
N MET A 341 6.81 11.74 0.06
CA MET A 341 6.79 10.33 0.51
C MET A 341 7.49 10.15 1.86
N ALA A 342 8.63 10.82 2.07
CA ALA A 342 9.30 10.81 3.35
C ALA A 342 8.42 11.40 4.48
N ALA A 343 7.67 12.46 4.19
CA ALA A 343 6.73 13.03 5.16
C ALA A 343 5.62 12.04 5.58
N LEU A 344 5.17 11.18 4.65
CA LEU A 344 4.20 10.12 4.99
C LEU A 344 4.80 9.10 5.95
N TYR A 345 6.03 8.63 5.72
CA TYR A 345 6.72 7.73 6.63
C TYR A 345 6.96 8.36 8.00
N TYR A 346 7.36 9.64 8.04
CA TYR A 346 7.55 10.37 9.29
C TYR A 346 6.25 10.65 10.05
N ALA A 347 5.10 10.65 9.38
CA ALA A 347 3.80 10.72 10.05
C ALA A 347 3.37 9.35 10.62
N SER A 348 3.99 8.26 10.18
CA SER A 348 3.63 6.90 10.56
C SER A 348 4.62 6.26 11.53
N TYR A 349 5.91 6.64 11.48
CA TYR A 349 6.99 5.97 12.22
C TYR A 349 7.93 6.95 12.90
N SER A 350 8.48 6.52 14.04
CA SER A 350 9.54 7.20 14.76
C SER A 350 10.91 6.84 14.18
N LEU A 351 11.20 7.40 13.00
CA LEU A 351 12.45 7.15 12.30
C LEU A 351 13.45 8.28 12.53
N PRO A 352 14.76 7.95 12.66
CA PRO A 352 15.81 8.96 12.75
C PRO A 352 15.93 9.76 11.46
N THR A 353 16.65 10.89 11.52
CA THR A 353 16.89 11.72 10.34
C THR A 353 17.63 10.93 9.26
N TYR A 354 17.04 10.82 8.08
CA TYR A 354 17.63 10.12 6.95
C TYR A 354 18.38 11.04 6.01
N VAL A 355 19.37 10.47 5.35
CA VAL A 355 20.06 11.12 4.23
C VAL A 355 19.59 10.48 2.94
N THR A 356 19.19 11.30 1.96
CA THR A 356 18.80 10.76 0.64
C THR A 356 19.98 10.09 -0.03
N ILE A 357 19.85 8.80 -0.28
CA ILE A 357 20.85 7.99 -0.98
C ILE A 357 20.49 7.79 -2.44
N TRP A 358 21.50 7.52 -3.25
CA TRP A 358 21.29 7.05 -4.61
C TRP A 358 20.79 5.60 -4.59
N ASN A 359 19.57 5.39 -5.07
CA ASN A 359 18.97 4.07 -5.17
C ASN A 359 19.10 3.54 -6.61
N ALA A 360 20.04 2.62 -6.82
CA ALA A 360 20.29 2.02 -8.14
C ALA A 360 19.10 1.16 -8.62
N ASP A 361 18.43 0.44 -7.72
CA ASP A 361 17.24 -0.36 -8.02
C ASP A 361 16.08 0.52 -8.48
N ALA A 362 15.82 1.61 -7.78
CA ALA A 362 14.84 2.62 -8.17
C ALA A 362 15.13 3.17 -9.58
N PHE A 363 16.40 3.50 -9.88
CA PHE A 363 16.79 4.00 -11.19
C PHE A 363 16.60 2.94 -12.29
N VAL A 364 16.94 1.70 -12.03
CA VAL A 364 16.73 0.59 -12.99
C VAL A 364 15.24 0.38 -13.25
N LYS A 365 14.44 0.29 -12.21
CA LYS A 365 12.98 0.05 -12.30
C LYS A 365 12.24 1.21 -12.99
N THR A 366 12.58 2.46 -12.68
CA THR A 366 11.87 3.64 -13.19
C THR A 366 12.41 4.21 -14.49
N THR A 367 13.66 3.90 -14.84
CA THR A 367 14.33 4.47 -16.02
C THR A 367 14.74 3.41 -17.02
N VAL A 368 15.60 2.47 -16.62
CA VAL A 368 16.19 1.50 -17.56
C VAL A 368 15.13 0.58 -18.14
N ILE A 369 14.29 -0.03 -17.28
CA ILE A 369 13.25 -0.95 -17.73
C ILE A 369 12.22 -0.25 -18.64
N PRO A 370 11.60 0.90 -18.28
CA PRO A 370 10.69 1.60 -19.18
C PRO A 370 11.33 2.02 -20.51
N VAL A 371 12.56 2.53 -20.50
CA VAL A 371 13.27 2.94 -21.73
C VAL A 371 13.53 1.74 -22.65
N LEU A 372 14.03 0.63 -22.11
CA LEU A 372 14.25 -0.60 -22.87
C LEU A 372 12.95 -1.20 -23.42
N LEU A 373 11.90 -1.22 -22.59
CA LEU A 373 10.59 -1.70 -23.02
C LEU A 373 10.02 -0.84 -24.15
N MET A 374 10.10 0.50 -24.03
CA MET A 374 9.66 1.42 -25.07
C MET A 374 10.47 1.25 -26.36
N PHE A 375 11.79 1.07 -26.23
CA PHE A 375 12.64 0.77 -27.36
C PHE A 375 12.20 -0.53 -28.06
N ALA A 376 12.02 -1.61 -27.30
CA ALA A 376 11.63 -2.91 -27.83
C ALA A 376 10.26 -2.85 -28.54
N ILE A 377 9.24 -2.26 -27.90
CA ILE A 377 7.90 -2.13 -28.48
C ILE A 377 7.93 -1.32 -29.77
N ASN A 378 8.56 -0.14 -29.76
CA ASN A 378 8.64 0.69 -30.94
C ASN A 378 9.43 0.00 -32.05
N PHE A 379 10.54 -0.66 -31.72
CA PHE A 379 11.37 -1.39 -32.69
C PHE A 379 10.61 -2.55 -33.33
N ILE A 380 9.95 -3.40 -32.53
CA ILE A 380 9.16 -4.53 -33.03
C ILE A 380 8.03 -4.04 -33.94
N MET A 381 7.28 -3.04 -33.50
CA MET A 381 6.18 -2.47 -34.29
C MET A 381 6.65 -1.87 -35.63
N LEU A 382 7.74 -1.10 -35.58
CA LEU A 382 8.33 -0.50 -36.77
C LEU A 382 8.93 -1.55 -37.69
N ALA A 383 9.70 -2.50 -37.17
CA ALA A 383 10.32 -3.58 -37.97
C ALA A 383 9.28 -4.43 -38.67
N GLU A 384 8.20 -4.82 -37.96
CA GLU A 384 7.09 -5.56 -38.55
C GLU A 384 6.44 -4.79 -39.69
N LYS A 385 6.11 -3.52 -39.48
CA LYS A 385 5.45 -2.69 -40.52
C LYS A 385 6.41 -2.39 -41.67
N MET A 386 7.67 -2.04 -41.41
CA MET A 386 8.67 -1.76 -42.47
C MET A 386 9.05 -2.99 -43.31
N SER A 387 8.65 -4.19 -42.90
CA SER A 387 8.80 -5.39 -43.72
C SER A 387 7.87 -5.41 -44.94
N LEU A 388 6.79 -4.63 -44.94
CA LEU A 388 5.83 -4.52 -46.03
C LEU A 388 6.48 -3.85 -47.27
N SER A 389 5.95 -4.15 -48.48
CA SER A 389 6.46 -3.55 -49.73
C SER A 389 6.10 -2.06 -49.84
N PRO A 390 6.88 -1.22 -50.52
CA PRO A 390 6.60 0.19 -50.76
C PRO A 390 5.18 0.42 -51.37
N LEU A 391 4.77 -0.47 -52.25
CA LEU A 391 3.46 -0.42 -52.89
C LEU A 391 2.30 -0.55 -51.89
N ARG A 392 2.45 -1.40 -50.87
CA ARG A 392 1.46 -1.52 -49.79
C ARG A 392 1.34 -0.27 -48.96
N PHE A 393 2.46 0.42 -48.70
CA PHE A 393 2.47 1.71 -48.02
C PHE A 393 1.75 2.78 -48.85
N LEU A 394 2.05 2.87 -50.14
CA LEU A 394 1.38 3.81 -51.07
C LEU A 394 -0.13 3.56 -51.16
N ARG A 395 -0.53 2.28 -51.20
CA ARG A 395 -1.94 1.88 -51.19
C ARG A 395 -2.60 1.94 -49.83
N ARG A 396 -1.87 2.30 -48.78
CA ARG A 396 -2.31 2.30 -47.37
C ARG A 396 -2.87 0.94 -46.89
N ASP A 397 -2.44 -0.15 -47.53
CA ASP A 397 -2.80 -1.52 -47.18
C ASP A 397 -1.73 -2.10 -46.21
N LEU A 398 -1.76 -1.65 -44.98
CA LEU A 398 -0.84 -2.07 -43.92
C LEU A 398 -1.34 -3.30 -43.14
N SER A 399 -2.47 -3.89 -43.54
CA SER A 399 -3.06 -5.08 -42.93
C SER A 399 -2.53 -6.36 -43.57
N ARG A 400 -2.05 -7.32 -42.77
CA ARG A 400 -1.67 -8.66 -43.28
C ARG A 400 -2.83 -9.53 -43.66
N ARG A 401 -4.06 -9.24 -43.20
CA ARG A 401 -5.28 -10.02 -43.50
C ARG A 401 -6.29 -9.16 -44.26
N GLN A 402 -6.41 -9.42 -45.57
CA GLN A 402 -7.54 -8.96 -46.37
C GLN A 402 -8.66 -10.01 -46.34
N LYS A 403 -9.67 -9.79 -45.54
CA LYS A 403 -11.08 -10.20 -45.82
C LYS A 403 -11.97 -9.41 -44.88
N LYS A 404 -12.18 -8.13 -45.18
CA LYS A 404 -13.31 -7.41 -44.60
C LYS A 404 -14.58 -7.89 -45.32
N LYS A 405 -15.31 -8.86 -44.77
CA LYS A 405 -16.68 -9.16 -45.20
C LYS A 405 -17.50 -7.89 -45.01
N ALA A 406 -18.00 -7.34 -46.11
CA ALA A 406 -18.93 -6.20 -46.05
C ALA A 406 -20.18 -6.62 -45.28
N PHE A 407 -20.47 -5.96 -44.18
CA PHE A 407 -21.65 -6.22 -43.37
C PHE A 407 -22.87 -5.72 -44.15
N ARG A 408 -23.73 -6.64 -44.67
CA ARG A 408 -24.94 -6.31 -45.36
C ARG A 408 -26.03 -5.96 -44.35
N LEU A 409 -26.37 -4.68 -44.25
CA LEU A 409 -27.48 -4.19 -43.43
C LEU A 409 -28.77 -4.15 -44.28
N LYS A 410 -29.92 -4.50 -43.68
CA LYS A 410 -31.23 -4.47 -44.34
C LYS A 410 -31.54 -3.07 -44.87
N THR A 411 -32.12 -3.00 -46.07
CA THR A 411 -32.48 -1.73 -46.75
C THR A 411 -33.61 -0.97 -46.06
N THR A 412 -34.39 -1.64 -45.23
CA THR A 412 -35.46 -1.06 -44.41
C THR A 412 -34.98 -0.08 -43.33
N ILE A 413 -33.68 -0.11 -42.98
CA ILE A 413 -33.12 0.80 -42.00
C ILE A 413 -32.80 2.15 -42.65
N PRO A 414 -33.18 3.31 -42.05
CA PRO A 414 -32.87 4.64 -42.58
C PRO A 414 -31.37 4.82 -42.88
N ILE A 415 -31.05 5.49 -43.98
CA ILE A 415 -29.66 5.66 -44.48
C ILE A 415 -28.71 6.14 -43.39
N MET A 416 -29.08 7.15 -42.61
CA MET A 416 -28.23 7.68 -41.54
C MET A 416 -27.97 6.68 -40.42
N LYS A 417 -28.93 5.81 -40.09
CA LYS A 417 -28.71 4.72 -39.08
C LYS A 417 -27.80 3.63 -39.68
N ARG A 418 -28.00 3.24 -40.94
CA ARG A 418 -27.10 2.29 -41.65
C ARG A 418 -25.68 2.80 -41.73
N PHE A 419 -25.51 4.08 -42.08
CA PHE A 419 -24.20 4.71 -42.18
C PHE A 419 -23.48 4.74 -40.83
N ARG A 420 -24.20 5.07 -39.74
CA ARG A 420 -23.68 5.05 -38.38
C ARG A 420 -23.28 3.64 -37.91
N MET A 421 -24.12 2.64 -38.19
CA MET A 421 -23.78 1.24 -37.88
C MET A 421 -22.56 0.76 -38.67
N ARG A 422 -22.41 1.17 -39.95
CA ARG A 422 -21.21 0.86 -40.72
C ARG A 422 -19.94 1.51 -40.11
N ILE A 423 -20.03 2.76 -39.74
CA ILE A 423 -18.92 3.44 -39.04
C ILE A 423 -18.54 2.69 -37.73
N LEU A 424 -19.55 2.28 -36.96
CA LEU A 424 -19.32 1.50 -35.74
C LEU A 424 -18.57 0.20 -36.06
N PHE A 425 -19.10 -0.63 -36.98
CA PHE A 425 -18.47 -1.93 -37.28
C PHE A 425 -17.12 -1.83 -37.99
N GLN A 426 -16.88 -0.81 -38.80
CA GLN A 426 -15.58 -0.54 -39.40
C GLN A 426 -14.53 -0.09 -38.40
N ASN A 427 -14.97 0.55 -37.32
CA ASN A 427 -14.10 1.10 -36.26
C ASN A 427 -14.00 0.21 -35.02
N ILE A 428 -14.56 -0.99 -34.99
CA ILE A 428 -14.46 -1.94 -33.86
C ILE A 428 -13.00 -2.05 -33.33
N PRO A 429 -11.96 -2.24 -34.16
CA PRO A 429 -10.60 -2.33 -33.64
C PRO A 429 -10.14 -1.07 -32.90
N ASN A 430 -10.62 0.11 -33.32
CA ASN A 430 -10.31 1.39 -32.65
C ASN A 430 -11.09 1.53 -31.36
N TYR A 431 -12.32 1.03 -31.31
CA TYR A 431 -13.14 1.02 -30.10
C TYR A 431 -12.67 0.00 -29.06
N VAL A 432 -12.12 -1.14 -29.50
CA VAL A 432 -11.44 -2.09 -28.59
C VAL A 432 -10.23 -1.41 -27.93
N ILE A 433 -9.43 -0.68 -28.70
CA ILE A 433 -8.30 0.10 -28.15
C ILE A 433 -8.78 1.14 -27.14
N LEU A 434 -9.88 1.85 -27.48
CA LEU A 434 -10.48 2.82 -26.56
C LEU A 434 -11.01 2.15 -25.29
N PHE A 435 -11.67 1.00 -25.40
CA PHE A 435 -12.17 0.22 -24.27
C PHE A 435 -11.04 -0.21 -23.33
N ILE A 436 -9.95 -0.79 -23.86
CA ILE A 436 -8.79 -1.21 -23.07
C ILE A 436 -8.16 0.00 -22.37
N GLY A 437 -8.07 1.13 -23.07
CA GLY A 437 -7.52 2.34 -22.47
C GLY A 437 -8.40 2.93 -21.37
N ILE A 438 -9.74 2.86 -21.54
CA ILE A 438 -10.68 3.26 -20.47
C ILE A 438 -10.59 2.27 -19.29
N LEU A 439 -10.42 0.98 -19.56
CA LEU A 439 -10.20 -0.03 -18.52
C LEU A 439 -8.98 0.33 -17.66
N PHE A 440 -7.85 0.60 -18.29
CA PHE A 440 -6.64 1.01 -17.56
C PHE A 440 -6.79 2.34 -16.82
N ALA A 441 -7.47 3.30 -17.44
CA ALA A 441 -7.71 4.59 -16.82
C ALA A 441 -8.63 4.47 -15.58
N ASN A 442 -9.70 3.66 -15.68
CA ASN A 442 -10.58 3.37 -14.56
C ASN A 442 -9.85 2.59 -13.46
N LEU A 443 -8.95 1.67 -13.82
CA LEU A 443 -8.19 0.89 -12.85
C LEU A 443 -7.35 1.80 -11.93
N ILE A 444 -6.62 2.76 -12.51
CA ILE A 444 -5.83 3.74 -11.73
C ILE A 444 -6.75 4.61 -10.88
N LEU A 445 -7.87 5.06 -11.45
CA LEU A 445 -8.79 5.95 -10.76
C LEU A 445 -9.47 5.25 -9.58
N LEU A 446 -9.98 4.04 -9.79
CA LEU A 446 -10.62 3.24 -8.74
C LEU A 446 -9.63 2.83 -7.64
N PHE A 447 -8.39 2.51 -7.99
CA PHE A 447 -7.34 2.25 -7.01
C PHE A 447 -7.15 3.43 -6.05
N GLY A 448 -7.15 4.66 -6.57
CA GLY A 448 -7.05 5.86 -5.72
C GLY A 448 -8.26 6.13 -4.83
N PHE A 449 -9.47 5.68 -5.22
CA PHE A 449 -10.70 5.90 -4.45
C PHE A 449 -11.04 4.76 -3.50
N MET A 450 -10.33 3.64 -3.56
CA MET A 450 -10.65 2.41 -2.84
C MET A 450 -10.36 2.49 -1.33
N PHE A 451 -9.23 3.12 -0.94
CA PHE A 451 -8.69 3.00 0.42
C PHE A 451 -9.59 3.59 1.52
N GLY A 452 -10.17 4.78 1.31
CA GLY A 452 -11.05 5.39 2.31
C GLY A 452 -12.24 4.50 2.66
N PRO A 453 -13.10 4.14 1.69
CA PRO A 453 -14.26 3.28 1.92
C PRO A 453 -13.92 1.89 2.45
N LEU A 454 -12.79 1.33 2.06
CA LEU A 454 -12.32 0.04 2.54
C LEU A 454 -12.04 0.08 4.05
N LEU A 455 -11.35 1.12 4.52
CA LEU A 455 -11.04 1.30 5.94
C LEU A 455 -12.29 1.67 6.76
N ASP A 456 -13.17 2.51 6.21
CA ASP A 456 -14.45 2.85 6.87
C ASP A 456 -15.34 1.63 7.05
N HIS A 457 -15.41 0.77 6.03
CA HIS A 457 -16.16 -0.48 6.08
C HIS A 457 -15.56 -1.47 7.09
N PHE A 458 -14.24 -1.62 7.09
CA PHE A 458 -13.53 -2.50 8.02
C PHE A 458 -13.81 -2.09 9.49
N GLU A 459 -13.72 -0.80 9.82
CA GLU A 459 -14.03 -0.27 11.15
C GLU A 459 -15.48 -0.50 11.53
N GLN A 460 -16.42 -0.30 10.58
CA GLN A 460 -17.84 -0.54 10.81
C GLN A 460 -18.14 -2.02 11.04
N GLU A 461 -17.54 -2.92 10.27
CA GLU A 461 -17.71 -4.37 10.44
C GLU A 461 -17.18 -4.85 11.79
N ILE A 462 -16.00 -4.40 12.21
CA ILE A 462 -15.44 -4.69 13.53
C ILE A 462 -16.40 -4.20 14.61
N THR A 463 -16.83 -2.95 14.54
CA THR A 463 -17.69 -2.35 15.56
C THR A 463 -19.06 -3.04 15.65
N THR A 464 -19.59 -3.52 14.51
CA THR A 464 -20.91 -4.19 14.48
C THR A 464 -20.86 -5.62 15.02
N HIS A 465 -19.70 -6.28 14.90
CA HIS A 465 -19.52 -7.69 15.22
C HIS A 465 -18.51 -7.91 16.36
N LEU A 466 -18.46 -6.99 17.32
CA LEU A 466 -17.71 -7.17 18.56
C LEU A 466 -18.23 -8.39 19.32
N LEU A 467 -17.33 -9.15 19.95
CA LEU A 467 -17.74 -10.20 20.90
C LEU A 467 -18.28 -9.57 22.17
N ALA A 468 -17.55 -8.63 22.75
CA ALA A 468 -17.91 -7.83 23.91
C ALA A 468 -17.28 -6.44 23.82
N GLU A 469 -17.74 -5.44 24.59
CA GLU A 469 -17.09 -4.13 24.68
C GLU A 469 -15.69 -4.25 25.31
N HIS A 470 -15.53 -5.18 26.29
CA HIS A 470 -14.27 -5.51 26.95
C HIS A 470 -14.08 -7.02 27.00
N GLN A 471 -12.88 -7.48 26.63
CA GLN A 471 -12.45 -8.86 26.77
C GLN A 471 -11.20 -8.85 27.67
N TYR A 472 -11.31 -9.43 28.84
CA TYR A 472 -10.21 -9.53 29.80
C TYR A 472 -9.55 -10.90 29.67
N VAL A 473 -8.25 -10.95 29.51
CA VAL A 473 -7.42 -12.15 29.61
C VAL A 473 -6.65 -12.07 30.91
N LEU A 474 -6.76 -13.08 31.76
CA LEU A 474 -6.19 -13.10 33.10
C LEU A 474 -4.99 -14.05 33.15
N VAL A 475 -4.01 -13.71 33.99
CA VAL A 475 -2.85 -14.59 34.27
C VAL A 475 -3.28 -15.83 35.06
N SER A 476 -4.25 -15.68 35.96
CA SER A 476 -4.80 -16.73 36.82
C SER A 476 -6.28 -16.53 37.06
N GLU A 477 -6.99 -17.61 37.41
CA GLU A 477 -8.41 -17.55 37.72
C GLU A 477 -8.70 -16.57 38.86
N GLU A 478 -9.52 -15.56 38.60
CA GLU A 478 -10.02 -14.58 39.57
C GLU A 478 -11.51 -14.37 39.31
N LYS A 479 -12.31 -14.26 40.34
CA LYS A 479 -13.76 -14.10 40.19
C LYS A 479 -14.16 -12.65 40.27
N THR A 480 -14.98 -12.21 39.32
CA THR A 480 -15.62 -10.89 39.33
C THR A 480 -16.97 -10.94 40.03
N GLU A 481 -17.35 -9.84 40.65
CA GLU A 481 -18.70 -9.65 41.26
C GLU A 481 -19.76 -9.29 40.20
N ASN A 482 -19.33 -8.91 38.99
CA ASN A 482 -20.23 -8.58 37.88
C ASN A 482 -20.87 -9.85 37.32
N LYS A 483 -22.19 -9.99 37.48
CA LYS A 483 -22.98 -11.14 37.06
C LYS A 483 -23.25 -11.21 35.57
N GLU A 484 -23.05 -10.12 34.86
CA GLU A 484 -23.22 -10.06 33.40
C GLU A 484 -21.90 -10.43 32.66
N ALA A 485 -20.81 -10.47 33.39
CA ALA A 485 -19.55 -10.96 32.84
C ALA A 485 -19.60 -12.47 32.65
N GLU A 486 -19.14 -12.95 31.47
CA GLU A 486 -19.14 -14.36 31.11
C GLU A 486 -17.69 -14.86 31.01
N SER A 487 -17.39 -15.94 31.72
CA SER A 487 -16.05 -16.54 31.67
C SER A 487 -15.81 -17.29 30.36
N TYR A 488 -14.58 -17.22 29.86
CA TYR A 488 -14.07 -17.99 28.75
C TYR A 488 -12.61 -18.39 29.00
N ASP A 489 -12.13 -19.34 28.22
CA ASP A 489 -10.71 -19.69 28.18
C ASP A 489 -10.13 -19.35 26.81
N VAL A 490 -8.87 -19.00 26.75
CA VAL A 490 -8.21 -18.61 25.49
C VAL A 490 -6.77 -19.11 25.42
N THR A 491 -6.37 -19.56 24.26
CA THR A 491 -4.97 -19.84 23.92
C THR A 491 -4.66 -19.27 22.53
N VAL A 492 -3.38 -19.01 22.28
CA VAL A 492 -2.90 -18.53 20.98
C VAL A 492 -2.12 -19.63 20.30
N LEU A 493 -2.51 -19.95 19.09
CA LEU A 493 -1.81 -20.88 18.20
C LEU A 493 -1.40 -20.14 16.93
N LYS A 494 -0.54 -20.76 16.11
CA LYS A 494 -0.13 -20.23 14.82
C LYS A 494 -0.60 -21.09 13.66
N THR A 495 -0.93 -20.46 12.55
CA THR A 495 -1.15 -21.14 11.27
C THR A 495 0.17 -21.74 10.78
N GLN A 496 0.12 -22.84 10.06
CA GLN A 496 1.32 -23.40 9.44
C GLN A 496 1.79 -22.52 8.28
N GLU A 497 3.09 -22.40 8.10
CA GLU A 497 3.66 -21.74 6.92
C GLU A 497 3.24 -22.45 5.64
N GLY A 498 2.76 -21.70 4.66
CA GLY A 498 2.28 -22.23 3.41
C GLY A 498 2.17 -21.14 2.35
N ARG A 499 0.97 -20.97 1.79
CA ARG A 499 0.67 -19.92 0.82
C ARG A 499 0.73 -18.51 1.43
N TYR A 500 0.44 -18.40 2.72
CA TYR A 500 0.43 -17.18 3.52
C TYR A 500 1.47 -17.29 4.63
N LYS A 501 1.91 -16.14 5.16
CA LYS A 501 2.76 -16.05 6.35
C LYS A 501 2.08 -16.77 7.51
N SER A 502 2.85 -17.38 8.42
CA SER A 502 2.33 -17.91 9.67
C SER A 502 1.78 -16.78 10.53
N GLU A 503 0.57 -16.93 11.04
CA GLU A 503 -0.16 -15.91 11.81
C GLU A 503 -0.79 -16.50 13.05
N GLU A 504 -0.93 -15.65 14.06
CA GLU A 504 -1.61 -15.99 15.30
C GLU A 504 -3.11 -16.21 15.08
N VAL A 505 -3.62 -17.22 15.74
CA VAL A 505 -5.04 -17.58 15.77
C VAL A 505 -5.45 -17.71 17.23
N MET A 506 -6.37 -16.89 17.67
CA MET A 506 -6.95 -16.98 19.00
C MET A 506 -7.95 -18.12 19.04
N VAL A 507 -7.75 -19.09 19.94
CA VAL A 507 -8.68 -20.20 20.14
C VAL A 507 -9.42 -19.96 21.44
N TYR A 508 -10.73 -19.78 21.32
CA TYR A 508 -11.63 -19.51 22.45
C TYR A 508 -12.40 -20.75 22.87
N GLY A 509 -12.35 -21.07 24.16
CA GLY A 509 -13.26 -22.00 24.85
C GLY A 509 -14.42 -21.21 25.46
N VAL A 510 -15.62 -21.36 24.95
CA VAL A 510 -16.78 -20.54 25.33
C VAL A 510 -17.93 -21.39 25.86
N GLN A 511 -18.82 -20.78 26.63
CA GLN A 511 -20.00 -21.46 27.17
C GLN A 511 -20.95 -21.90 26.04
N GLU A 512 -21.61 -23.06 26.19
CA GLU A 512 -22.50 -23.62 25.17
C GLU A 512 -23.60 -22.66 24.72
N ASN A 513 -24.13 -21.87 25.65
CA ASN A 513 -25.14 -20.86 25.38
C ASN A 513 -24.64 -19.48 25.82
N SER A 514 -23.57 -19.02 25.22
CA SER A 514 -22.95 -17.73 25.50
C SER A 514 -23.90 -16.58 25.23
N ALA A 515 -23.94 -15.61 26.14
CA ALA A 515 -24.65 -14.35 25.92
C ALA A 515 -23.96 -13.44 24.91
N TYR A 516 -22.67 -13.61 24.73
CA TYR A 516 -21.80 -12.80 23.89
C TYR A 516 -21.60 -13.40 22.50
N ILE A 517 -21.39 -14.72 22.42
CA ILE A 517 -21.28 -15.43 21.14
C ILE A 517 -22.65 -15.96 20.75
N LYS A 518 -23.30 -15.27 19.84
CA LYS A 518 -24.68 -15.54 19.37
C LYS A 518 -24.78 -16.82 18.52
N SER A 519 -24.15 -17.89 18.98
CA SER A 519 -24.20 -19.21 18.38
C SER A 519 -24.09 -20.24 19.49
N SER A 520 -24.96 -21.24 19.52
CA SER A 520 -24.78 -22.40 20.41
C SER A 520 -23.68 -23.28 19.80
N ILE A 521 -22.69 -23.63 20.59
CA ILE A 521 -21.55 -24.44 20.16
C ILE A 521 -21.54 -25.74 20.98
N ALA A 522 -21.90 -26.85 20.35
CA ALA A 522 -21.88 -28.16 20.97
C ALA A 522 -20.44 -28.71 21.14
N ASP A 523 -20.26 -29.75 21.96
CA ASP A 523 -18.94 -30.34 22.26
C ASP A 523 -18.12 -30.77 21.04
N ASP A 524 -18.78 -31.15 19.93
CA ASP A 524 -18.16 -31.59 18.69
C ASP A 524 -18.11 -30.49 17.60
N GLU A 525 -18.53 -29.30 17.91
CA GLU A 525 -18.56 -28.18 16.97
C GLU A 525 -17.35 -27.25 17.14
N VAL A 526 -16.77 -26.88 16.00
CA VAL A 526 -15.68 -25.88 15.91
C VAL A 526 -16.05 -24.85 14.88
N LEU A 527 -16.22 -23.61 15.32
CA LEU A 527 -16.46 -22.48 14.44
C LEU A 527 -15.17 -21.71 14.20
N ILE A 528 -15.01 -21.14 13.02
CA ILE A 528 -13.91 -20.23 12.72
C ILE A 528 -14.47 -18.84 12.37
N SER A 529 -13.67 -17.80 12.61
CA SER A 529 -14.04 -16.43 12.21
C SER A 529 -14.14 -16.31 10.69
N ASN A 530 -15.04 -15.44 10.20
CA ASN A 530 -15.12 -15.13 8.78
C ASN A 530 -13.81 -14.53 8.25
N ALA A 531 -13.06 -13.80 9.08
CA ALA A 531 -11.73 -13.32 8.73
C ALA A 531 -10.80 -14.49 8.39
N TYR A 532 -10.75 -15.51 9.24
CA TYR A 532 -9.93 -16.71 9.02
C TYR A 532 -10.40 -17.51 7.80
N ALA A 533 -11.71 -17.75 7.72
CA ALA A 533 -12.32 -18.48 6.60
C ALA A 533 -12.03 -17.84 5.24
N ASN A 534 -12.22 -16.50 5.14
CA ASN A 534 -12.01 -15.76 3.92
C ASN A 534 -10.54 -15.69 3.52
N LYS A 535 -9.64 -15.43 4.48
CA LYS A 535 -8.21 -15.31 4.22
C LYS A 535 -7.61 -16.61 3.68
N GLN A 536 -7.89 -17.72 4.34
CA GLN A 536 -7.34 -19.03 4.00
C GLN A 536 -8.23 -19.83 3.02
N HIS A 537 -9.37 -19.26 2.59
CA HIS A 537 -10.37 -19.89 1.72
C HIS A 537 -10.94 -21.20 2.29
N ILE A 538 -11.10 -21.29 3.62
CA ILE A 538 -11.60 -22.44 4.36
C ILE A 538 -13.12 -22.48 4.25
N LYS A 539 -13.66 -23.70 4.11
CA LYS A 539 -15.11 -23.96 4.06
C LYS A 539 -15.52 -24.91 5.19
N THR A 540 -16.79 -24.89 5.52
CA THR A 540 -17.38 -25.88 6.42
C THR A 540 -17.10 -27.31 5.91
N GLY A 541 -16.56 -28.14 6.78
CA GLY A 541 -16.10 -29.51 6.49
C GLY A 541 -14.60 -29.65 6.24
N ASP A 542 -13.88 -28.55 6.04
CA ASP A 542 -12.43 -28.57 5.90
C ASP A 542 -11.75 -28.81 7.26
N THR A 543 -10.52 -29.34 7.23
CA THR A 543 -9.70 -29.50 8.43
C THR A 543 -8.60 -28.43 8.44
N ILE A 544 -8.51 -27.69 9.55
CA ILE A 544 -7.43 -26.74 9.81
C ILE A 544 -6.41 -27.39 10.75
N THR A 545 -5.13 -27.05 10.58
CA THR A 545 -4.06 -27.48 11.47
C THR A 545 -3.33 -26.25 11.99
N LEU A 546 -3.29 -26.12 13.30
CA LEU A 546 -2.60 -25.06 14.03
C LEU A 546 -1.46 -25.65 14.84
N GLN A 547 -0.44 -24.85 15.13
CA GLN A 547 0.74 -25.26 15.92
C GLN A 547 0.97 -24.31 17.09
N GLU A 548 1.59 -24.80 18.13
CA GLU A 548 2.06 -23.95 19.22
C GLU A 548 3.15 -23.00 18.72
N GLU A 549 3.16 -21.77 19.23
CA GLU A 549 4.14 -20.76 18.83
C GLU A 549 5.57 -21.20 19.12
N TYR A 550 5.82 -21.77 20.30
CA TYR A 550 7.15 -22.17 20.78
C TYR A 550 7.27 -23.68 21.02
N GLY A 551 6.24 -24.46 20.66
CA GLY A 551 6.17 -25.90 20.85
C GLY A 551 6.17 -26.68 19.54
N GLU A 552 6.32 -28.03 19.64
CA GLU A 552 6.21 -28.94 18.49
C GLU A 552 4.80 -29.51 18.31
N LYS A 553 3.86 -29.23 19.25
CA LYS A 553 2.51 -29.77 19.19
C LYS A 553 1.70 -29.08 18.08
N THR A 554 0.94 -29.92 17.37
CA THR A 554 -0.02 -29.46 16.36
C THR A 554 -1.41 -29.94 16.73
N TYR A 555 -2.40 -29.10 16.47
CA TYR A 555 -3.81 -29.34 16.74
C TYR A 555 -4.58 -29.31 15.44
N SER A 556 -5.41 -30.29 15.18
CA SER A 556 -6.23 -30.36 13.97
C SER A 556 -7.71 -30.30 14.33
N PHE A 557 -8.43 -29.38 13.70
CA PHE A 557 -9.85 -29.15 13.94
C PHE A 557 -10.63 -29.26 12.63
N THR A 558 -11.79 -29.93 12.69
CA THR A 558 -12.73 -29.95 11.57
C THR A 558 -13.70 -28.79 11.72
N VAL A 559 -13.73 -27.89 10.74
CA VAL A 559 -14.59 -26.69 10.76
C VAL A 559 -16.04 -27.09 10.54
N THR A 560 -16.90 -26.87 11.54
CA THR A 560 -18.34 -27.15 11.46
C THR A 560 -19.16 -25.95 11.01
N GLY A 561 -18.61 -24.72 11.21
CA GLY A 561 -19.31 -23.50 10.81
C GLY A 561 -18.39 -22.28 10.76
N ILE A 562 -18.93 -21.15 10.28
CA ILE A 562 -18.24 -19.86 10.20
C ILE A 562 -19.02 -18.84 11.04
N TYR A 563 -18.33 -18.21 11.97
CA TYR A 563 -18.87 -17.15 12.83
C TYR A 563 -18.43 -15.78 12.29
N THR A 564 -19.33 -14.79 12.30
CA THR A 564 -19.00 -13.45 11.81
C THR A 564 -18.22 -12.69 12.87
N TYR A 565 -16.91 -12.70 12.75
CA TYR A 565 -15.96 -11.96 13.57
C TYR A 565 -14.79 -11.49 12.67
N PRO A 566 -14.84 -10.26 12.15
CA PRO A 566 -13.86 -9.75 11.19
C PRO A 566 -12.57 -9.24 11.83
N ALA A 567 -12.55 -9.06 13.17
CA ALA A 567 -11.46 -8.39 13.88
C ALA A 567 -10.16 -9.20 13.91
N ALA A 568 -10.26 -10.55 14.01
CA ALA A 568 -9.09 -11.42 14.13
C ALA A 568 -9.33 -12.80 13.52
N LEU A 569 -8.23 -13.53 13.25
CA LEU A 569 -8.28 -14.94 12.93
C LEU A 569 -8.57 -15.68 14.24
N SER A 570 -9.72 -16.35 14.33
CA SER A 570 -10.16 -16.98 15.58
C SER A 570 -10.85 -18.32 15.34
N VAL A 571 -10.75 -19.17 16.34
CA VAL A 571 -11.45 -20.44 16.47
C VAL A 571 -12.30 -20.41 17.72
N PHE A 572 -13.52 -20.88 17.65
CA PHE A 572 -14.45 -20.95 18.79
C PHE A 572 -14.90 -22.38 18.98
N MET A 573 -14.82 -22.88 20.20
CA MET A 573 -15.25 -24.23 20.58
C MET A 573 -15.90 -24.18 21.97
N ASN A 574 -16.63 -25.23 22.31
CA ASN A 574 -17.19 -25.36 23.64
C ASN A 574 -16.09 -25.46 24.70
N CYS A 575 -16.33 -24.90 25.91
CA CYS A 575 -15.39 -24.89 27.02
C CYS A 575 -14.94 -26.29 27.42
N ASP A 576 -15.90 -27.25 27.49
CA ASP A 576 -15.60 -28.66 27.84
C ASP A 576 -14.71 -29.35 26.79
N ALA A 577 -14.90 -29.03 25.50
CA ALA A 577 -14.08 -29.54 24.41
C ALA A 577 -12.68 -28.88 24.43
N PHE A 578 -12.63 -27.58 24.78
CA PHE A 578 -11.39 -26.80 24.90
C PHE A 578 -10.50 -27.38 26.02
N GLU A 579 -11.06 -27.58 27.24
CA GLU A 579 -10.31 -28.13 28.37
C GLU A 579 -9.84 -29.60 28.13
N LYS A 580 -10.55 -30.36 27.29
CA LYS A 580 -10.10 -31.71 26.87
C LYS A 580 -8.96 -31.67 25.85
N THR A 581 -8.88 -30.59 25.08
CA THR A 581 -7.89 -30.42 24.00
C THR A 581 -6.58 -29.83 24.51
N PHE A 582 -6.67 -28.86 25.43
CA PHE A 582 -5.52 -28.12 25.94
C PHE A 582 -5.20 -28.49 27.39
N GLU A 583 -3.91 -28.63 27.69
CA GLU A 583 -3.46 -28.94 29.05
C GLU A 583 -3.64 -27.74 29.98
N LYS A 584 -4.06 -27.96 31.22
CA LYS A 584 -4.17 -26.87 32.20
C LYS A 584 -2.82 -26.17 32.41
N GLY A 585 -2.78 -24.85 32.19
CA GLY A 585 -1.56 -24.06 32.21
C GLY A 585 -1.01 -23.70 30.84
N SER A 586 -1.58 -24.23 29.73
CA SER A 586 -1.28 -23.81 28.36
C SER A 586 -2.29 -22.81 27.79
N TYR A 587 -3.22 -22.33 28.62
CA TYR A 587 -4.24 -21.35 28.26
C TYR A 587 -4.51 -20.40 29.43
N TYR A 588 -5.17 -19.29 29.12
CA TYR A 588 -5.50 -18.22 30.05
C TYR A 588 -7.00 -18.12 30.24
N PRO A 589 -7.50 -17.99 31.50
CA PRO A 589 -8.88 -17.66 31.75
C PRO A 589 -9.18 -16.20 31.39
N GLY A 590 -10.43 -15.89 31.08
CA GLY A 590 -10.84 -14.54 30.76
C GLY A 590 -12.30 -14.25 31.03
N TYR A 591 -12.72 -12.98 30.80
CA TYR A 591 -14.09 -12.54 30.90
C TYR A 591 -14.49 -11.68 29.69
N PHE A 592 -15.64 -11.97 29.12
CA PHE A 592 -16.39 -11.04 28.26
C PHE A 592 -17.27 -10.15 29.14
N SER A 593 -17.23 -8.86 28.93
CA SER A 593 -18.07 -7.90 29.64
C SER A 593 -18.41 -6.70 28.75
N ASN A 594 -19.63 -6.17 28.88
CA ASN A 594 -20.02 -4.90 28.27
C ASN A 594 -19.82 -3.71 29.22
N GLU A 595 -19.41 -3.97 30.46
CA GLU A 595 -19.05 -2.96 31.45
C GLU A 595 -17.60 -3.17 31.86
N GLU A 596 -16.92 -2.10 32.27
CA GLU A 596 -15.56 -2.18 32.79
C GLU A 596 -15.53 -2.92 34.13
N LEU A 597 -14.69 -3.93 34.25
CA LEU A 597 -14.50 -4.73 35.46
C LEU A 597 -13.43 -4.08 36.34
N THR A 598 -13.89 -3.28 37.34
CA THR A 598 -12.98 -2.56 38.26
C THR A 598 -12.60 -3.36 39.50
N ASP A 599 -13.20 -4.52 39.70
CA ASP A 599 -13.01 -5.43 40.83
C ASP A 599 -11.88 -6.48 40.60
N LEU A 600 -11.37 -6.58 39.36
CA LEU A 600 -10.25 -7.43 39.04
C LEU A 600 -8.92 -6.80 39.45
N THR A 601 -8.02 -7.62 39.96
CA THR A 601 -6.69 -7.19 40.32
C THR A 601 -5.89 -6.80 39.08
N GLN A 602 -5.49 -5.53 38.97
CA GLN A 602 -4.77 -5.00 37.81
C GLN A 602 -3.56 -5.85 37.40
N LYS A 603 -2.79 -6.37 38.38
CA LYS A 603 -1.62 -7.24 38.14
C LYS A 603 -2.00 -8.66 37.63
N ASN A 604 -3.27 -9.05 37.71
CA ASN A 604 -3.74 -10.33 37.20
C ASN A 604 -4.34 -10.22 35.79
N ILE A 605 -4.50 -9.00 35.27
CA ILE A 605 -4.95 -8.77 33.88
C ILE A 605 -3.73 -8.86 32.98
N ALA A 606 -3.63 -9.92 32.18
CA ALA A 606 -2.58 -10.08 31.19
C ALA A 606 -2.81 -9.18 29.99
N MET A 607 -4.07 -9.04 29.56
CA MET A 607 -4.46 -8.24 28.40
C MET A 607 -5.94 -7.83 28.51
N THR A 608 -6.23 -6.61 28.09
CA THR A 608 -7.61 -6.16 27.86
C THR A 608 -7.75 -5.85 26.36
N ILE A 609 -8.75 -6.44 25.70
CA ILE A 609 -9.12 -6.15 24.33
C ILE A 609 -10.42 -5.37 24.35
N SER A 610 -10.36 -4.10 24.03
CA SER A 610 -11.51 -3.21 23.93
C SER A 610 -11.91 -2.94 22.49
N LYS A 611 -13.09 -2.36 22.26
CA LYS A 611 -13.50 -1.81 20.98
C LYS A 611 -12.44 -0.87 20.40
N GLU A 612 -11.81 -0.08 21.25
CA GLU A 612 -10.79 0.90 20.87
C GLU A 612 -9.52 0.22 20.38
N ASP A 613 -9.15 -0.92 21.00
CA ASP A 613 -7.99 -1.71 20.58
C ASP A 613 -8.22 -2.35 19.21
N LEU A 614 -9.40 -2.92 19.00
CA LEU A 614 -9.76 -3.52 17.72
C LEU A 614 -9.87 -2.49 16.58
N THR A 615 -10.22 -1.23 16.87
CA THR A 615 -10.29 -0.15 15.89
C THR A 615 -8.98 0.63 15.73
N LYS A 616 -7.95 0.36 16.56
CA LYS A 616 -6.60 0.96 16.41
C LYS A 616 -6.06 0.80 14.99
N THR A 617 -6.21 -0.40 14.42
CA THR A 617 -5.73 -0.72 13.06
C THR A 617 -6.32 0.22 12.01
N SER A 618 -7.65 0.41 11.97
CA SER A 618 -8.27 1.30 10.99
C SER A 618 -7.89 2.76 11.21
N ARG A 619 -7.79 3.20 12.46
CA ARG A 619 -7.38 4.56 12.84
C ARG A 619 -5.93 4.83 12.40
N GLN A 620 -5.01 3.94 12.72
CA GLN A 620 -3.60 4.09 12.35
C GLN A 620 -3.38 4.01 10.82
N LEU A 621 -4.02 3.07 10.13
CA LEU A 621 -3.99 2.98 8.67
C LEU A 621 -4.57 4.24 8.00
N ARG A 622 -5.61 4.84 8.57
CA ARG A 622 -6.18 6.09 8.06
C ARG A 622 -5.19 7.26 8.20
N LEU A 623 -4.46 7.35 9.30
CA LEU A 623 -3.40 8.35 9.49
C LEU A 623 -2.24 8.12 8.50
N SER A 624 -1.75 6.90 8.42
CA SER A 624 -0.62 6.54 7.55
C SER A 624 -0.98 6.65 6.06
N MET A 625 -2.12 6.10 5.64
CA MET A 625 -2.49 6.00 4.22
C MET A 625 -3.37 7.15 3.73
N GLY A 626 -3.95 7.98 4.61
CA GLY A 626 -4.85 9.05 4.21
C GLY A 626 -4.20 10.05 3.25
N GLY A 627 -2.99 10.49 3.53
CA GLY A 627 -2.21 11.35 2.64
C GLY A 627 -1.87 10.69 1.31
N MET A 628 -1.54 9.41 1.33
CA MET A 628 -1.25 8.61 0.14
C MET A 628 -2.49 8.44 -0.73
N ALA A 629 -3.67 8.17 -0.15
CA ALA A 629 -4.93 8.06 -0.87
C ALA A 629 -5.27 9.34 -1.64
N VAL A 630 -5.11 10.53 -1.02
CA VAL A 630 -5.34 11.82 -1.69
C VAL A 630 -4.38 12.01 -2.88
N LEU A 631 -3.11 11.64 -2.71
CA LEU A 631 -2.12 11.68 -3.80
C LEU A 631 -2.53 10.78 -4.97
N PHE A 632 -2.91 9.53 -4.69
CA PHE A 632 -3.34 8.58 -5.72
C PHE A 632 -4.64 9.01 -6.40
N GLN A 633 -5.60 9.59 -5.69
CA GLN A 633 -6.81 10.16 -6.28
C GLN A 633 -6.48 11.27 -7.27
N GLY A 634 -5.68 12.26 -6.86
CA GLY A 634 -5.25 13.36 -7.73
C GLY A 634 -4.47 12.87 -8.95
N PHE A 635 -3.50 11.97 -8.73
CA PHE A 635 -2.73 11.34 -9.79
C PHE A 635 -3.63 10.53 -10.74
N GLY A 636 -4.56 9.73 -10.21
CA GLY A 636 -5.50 8.92 -10.99
C GLY A 636 -6.37 9.77 -11.91
N VAL A 637 -6.93 10.88 -11.41
CA VAL A 637 -7.75 11.80 -12.20
C VAL A 637 -6.94 12.41 -13.37
N ILE A 638 -5.72 12.86 -13.09
CA ILE A 638 -4.83 13.43 -14.12
C ILE A 638 -4.50 12.36 -15.17
N MET A 639 -4.10 11.17 -14.74
CA MET A 639 -3.74 10.08 -15.65
C MET A 639 -4.93 9.59 -16.48
N PHE A 640 -6.12 9.51 -15.86
CA PHE A 640 -7.36 9.23 -16.56
C PHE A 640 -7.62 10.24 -17.68
N ALA A 641 -7.51 11.53 -17.38
CA ALA A 641 -7.72 12.61 -18.36
C ALA A 641 -6.70 12.52 -19.52
N LEU A 642 -5.43 12.29 -19.22
CA LEU A 642 -4.37 12.17 -20.22
C LEU A 642 -4.57 10.95 -21.14
N LEU A 643 -4.89 9.79 -20.57
CA LEU A 643 -5.16 8.56 -21.33
C LEU A 643 -6.36 8.71 -22.25
N LEU A 644 -7.47 9.21 -21.70
CA LEU A 644 -8.70 9.39 -22.45
C LEU A 644 -8.51 10.41 -23.59
N TYR A 645 -7.77 11.49 -23.36
CA TYR A 645 -7.41 12.45 -24.41
C TYR A 645 -6.61 11.80 -25.55
N LEU A 646 -5.54 11.05 -25.20
CA LEU A 646 -4.68 10.40 -26.19
C LEU A 646 -5.47 9.43 -27.05
N LEU A 647 -6.27 8.57 -26.43
CA LEU A 647 -7.01 7.53 -27.14
C LEU A 647 -8.13 8.09 -28.01
N SER A 648 -8.85 9.07 -27.49
CA SER A 648 -9.89 9.78 -28.24
C SER A 648 -9.32 10.53 -29.44
N LYS A 649 -8.13 11.15 -29.28
CA LYS A 649 -7.41 11.81 -30.38
C LYS A 649 -7.06 10.79 -31.48
N VAL A 650 -6.57 9.61 -31.11
CA VAL A 650 -6.25 8.52 -32.06
C VAL A 650 -7.50 8.10 -32.86
N VAL A 651 -8.67 7.97 -32.23
CA VAL A 651 -9.92 7.62 -32.92
C VAL A 651 -10.27 8.66 -33.98
N ILE A 652 -10.17 9.95 -33.66
CA ILE A 652 -10.46 11.04 -34.61
C ILE A 652 -9.46 11.04 -35.76
N GLU A 653 -8.18 10.94 -35.47
CA GLU A 653 -7.11 10.94 -36.48
C GLU A 653 -7.24 9.77 -37.47
N LYS A 654 -7.62 8.58 -36.99
CA LYS A 654 -7.91 7.44 -37.86
C LYS A 654 -9.11 7.65 -38.77
N ASN A 655 -10.07 8.46 -38.36
CA ASN A 655 -11.27 8.77 -39.15
C ASN A 655 -11.15 10.08 -39.95
N ALA A 656 -10.01 10.83 -39.86
CA ALA A 656 -9.87 12.14 -40.48
C ALA A 656 -10.14 12.17 -41.97
N GLN A 657 -9.70 11.15 -42.72
CA GLN A 657 -9.97 11.02 -44.18
C GLN A 657 -11.47 10.83 -44.47
N SER A 658 -12.15 9.97 -43.73
CA SER A 658 -13.60 9.74 -43.89
C SER A 658 -14.41 10.99 -43.50
N ILE A 659 -13.92 11.76 -42.49
CA ILE A 659 -14.51 13.04 -42.09
C ILE A 659 -14.32 14.09 -43.20
N SER A 660 -13.12 14.21 -43.77
CA SER A 660 -12.82 15.10 -44.89
C SER A 660 -13.69 14.77 -46.12
N MET A 661 -13.86 13.48 -46.44
CA MET A 661 -14.73 13.01 -47.52
C MET A 661 -16.19 13.40 -47.25
N ALA A 662 -16.69 13.23 -46.03
CA ALA A 662 -18.05 13.65 -45.68
C ALA A 662 -18.25 15.18 -45.84
N LYS A 663 -17.24 15.99 -45.52
CA LYS A 663 -17.26 17.44 -45.77
C LYS A 663 -17.34 17.79 -47.24
N ILE A 664 -16.60 17.08 -48.11
CA ILE A 664 -16.67 17.26 -49.58
C ILE A 664 -18.02 16.90 -50.11
N LEU A 665 -18.67 15.86 -49.57
CA LEU A 665 -20.02 15.44 -49.95
C LEU A 665 -21.12 16.37 -49.43
N GLY A 666 -20.76 17.52 -48.83
CA GLY A 666 -21.68 18.55 -48.37
C GLY A 666 -22.32 18.32 -47.01
N TYR A 667 -21.86 17.35 -46.23
CA TYR A 667 -22.33 17.18 -44.85
C TYR A 667 -21.89 18.34 -43.98
N SER A 668 -22.84 18.89 -43.23
CA SER A 668 -22.54 19.95 -42.24
C SER A 668 -21.73 19.42 -41.07
N ASP A 669 -21.00 20.31 -40.39
CA ASP A 669 -20.24 19.95 -39.16
C ASP A 669 -21.13 19.30 -38.08
N LYS A 670 -22.43 19.72 -38.00
CA LYS A 670 -23.40 19.12 -37.07
C LYS A 670 -23.71 17.66 -37.39
N GLU A 671 -23.85 17.34 -38.68
CA GLU A 671 -24.12 15.98 -39.16
C GLU A 671 -22.89 15.09 -38.99
N ILE A 672 -21.71 15.59 -39.29
CA ILE A 672 -20.43 14.89 -39.08
C ILE A 672 -20.23 14.60 -37.59
N ASN A 673 -20.43 15.58 -36.70
CA ASN A 673 -20.38 15.37 -35.27
C ASN A 673 -21.41 14.31 -34.81
N ARG A 674 -22.61 14.32 -35.36
CA ARG A 674 -23.64 13.34 -35.05
C ARG A 674 -23.27 11.91 -35.53
N LEU A 675 -22.47 11.77 -36.58
CA LEU A 675 -22.01 10.50 -37.12
C LEU A 675 -20.83 9.93 -36.30
N TYR A 676 -19.81 10.75 -36.02
CA TYR A 676 -18.56 10.28 -35.41
C TYR A 676 -18.54 10.48 -33.92
N ILE A 677 -18.81 11.70 -33.41
CA ILE A 677 -18.70 11.98 -31.96
C ILE A 677 -19.79 11.24 -31.19
N ARG A 678 -21.04 11.28 -31.61
CA ARG A 678 -22.12 10.57 -30.90
C ARG A 678 -21.87 9.07 -30.83
N THR A 679 -21.32 8.46 -31.89
CA THR A 679 -20.98 7.04 -31.88
C THR A 679 -19.83 6.77 -30.88
N THR A 680 -18.78 7.57 -30.89
CA THR A 680 -17.66 7.47 -29.95
C THR A 680 -18.14 7.73 -28.52
N THR A 681 -19.04 8.70 -28.30
CA THR A 681 -19.66 8.97 -26.98
C THR A 681 -20.38 7.75 -26.43
N ILE A 682 -21.25 7.13 -27.25
CA ILE A 682 -21.98 5.93 -26.81
C ILE A 682 -20.99 4.82 -26.44
N VAL A 683 -20.00 4.58 -27.27
CA VAL A 683 -18.98 3.56 -27.00
C VAL A 683 -18.18 3.91 -25.73
N SER A 684 -17.79 5.18 -25.53
CA SER A 684 -17.05 5.60 -24.35
C SER A 684 -17.87 5.46 -23.07
N VAL A 685 -19.15 5.86 -23.09
CA VAL A 685 -20.05 5.73 -21.93
C VAL A 685 -20.29 4.27 -21.59
N VAL A 686 -20.58 3.42 -22.58
CA VAL A 686 -20.75 1.97 -22.37
C VAL A 686 -19.44 1.37 -21.86
N SER A 687 -18.30 1.77 -22.43
CA SER A 687 -17.00 1.32 -21.96
C SER A 687 -16.73 1.73 -20.50
N LEU A 688 -17.03 2.97 -20.12
CA LEU A 688 -16.89 3.45 -18.75
C LEU A 688 -17.66 2.57 -17.76
N VAL A 689 -18.92 2.29 -18.04
CA VAL A 689 -19.76 1.47 -17.15
C VAL A 689 -19.27 0.03 -17.08
N VAL A 690 -19.00 -0.59 -18.23
CA VAL A 690 -18.55 -2.00 -18.27
C VAL A 690 -17.18 -2.17 -17.64
N THR A 691 -16.26 -1.22 -17.88
CA THR A 691 -14.91 -1.33 -17.34
C THR A 691 -14.84 -1.06 -15.84
N ILE A 692 -15.76 -0.28 -15.25
CA ILE A 692 -15.88 -0.16 -13.78
C ILE A 692 -16.12 -1.55 -13.17
N GLY A 693 -17.11 -2.30 -13.68
CA GLY A 693 -17.37 -3.66 -13.18
C GLY A 693 -16.18 -4.61 -13.34
N LEU A 694 -15.47 -4.54 -14.48
CA LEU A 694 -14.26 -5.34 -14.69
C LEU A 694 -13.11 -4.93 -13.76
N CYS A 695 -12.95 -3.62 -13.52
CA CYS A 695 -11.92 -3.11 -12.62
C CYS A 695 -12.16 -3.51 -11.16
N ILE A 696 -13.42 -3.57 -10.71
CA ILE A 696 -13.74 -4.06 -9.36
C ILE A 696 -13.23 -5.50 -9.20
N VAL A 697 -13.50 -6.38 -10.17
CA VAL A 697 -13.01 -7.75 -10.12
C VAL A 697 -11.48 -7.81 -10.15
N LEU A 698 -10.84 -7.01 -10.99
CA LEU A 698 -9.37 -6.95 -11.06
C LEU A 698 -8.76 -6.42 -9.77
N LEU A 699 -9.34 -5.35 -9.19
CA LEU A 699 -8.86 -4.78 -7.92
C LEU A 699 -9.04 -5.76 -6.76
N LYS A 700 -10.16 -6.50 -6.72
CA LYS A 700 -10.34 -7.54 -5.71
C LYS A 700 -9.20 -8.56 -5.76
N VAL A 701 -8.86 -9.08 -6.94
CA VAL A 701 -7.74 -10.03 -7.10
C VAL A 701 -6.39 -9.39 -6.74
N ILE A 702 -6.17 -8.12 -7.13
CA ILE A 702 -4.95 -7.39 -6.79
C ILE A 702 -4.82 -7.21 -5.27
N CYS A 703 -5.91 -6.85 -4.59
CA CYS A 703 -5.93 -6.68 -3.14
C CYS A 703 -5.74 -8.02 -2.42
N GLU A 704 -6.36 -9.11 -2.87
CA GLU A 704 -6.13 -10.45 -2.30
C GLU A 704 -4.64 -10.85 -2.36
N VAL A 705 -3.94 -10.50 -3.44
CA VAL A 705 -2.50 -10.78 -3.57
C VAL A 705 -1.67 -9.80 -2.73
N ALA A 706 -2.02 -8.50 -2.74
CA ALA A 706 -1.27 -7.47 -2.04
C ALA A 706 -1.38 -7.58 -0.51
N PHE A 707 -2.55 -7.97 -0.01
CA PHE A 707 -2.80 -8.15 1.43
C PHE A 707 -2.52 -9.57 1.94
N ALA A 708 -2.02 -10.46 1.08
CA ALA A 708 -1.69 -11.84 1.49
C ALA A 708 -0.60 -11.88 2.58
N GLU A 709 0.34 -10.96 2.54
CA GLU A 709 1.46 -10.81 3.49
C GLU A 709 1.08 -9.99 4.75
N TYR A 710 -0.10 -9.36 4.73
CA TYR A 710 -0.57 -8.52 5.83
C TYR A 710 -1.19 -9.38 6.93
N SER A 711 -0.87 -9.12 8.20
CA SER A 711 -1.45 -9.85 9.34
C SER A 711 -2.93 -9.49 9.51
N GLY A 712 -3.79 -10.50 9.75
CA GLY A 712 -5.23 -10.34 9.76
C GLY A 712 -5.87 -10.37 8.37
N TYR A 713 -7.12 -9.98 8.26
CA TYR A 713 -7.89 -10.00 7.01
C TYR A 713 -8.59 -8.68 6.77
N LEU A 714 -8.26 -8.04 5.66
CA LEU A 714 -8.90 -6.81 5.21
C LEU A 714 -9.80 -7.15 4.01
N GLU A 715 -11.11 -7.15 4.21
CA GLU A 715 -12.06 -7.44 3.14
C GLU A 715 -12.09 -6.33 2.10
N PHE A 716 -11.95 -6.69 0.82
CA PHE A 716 -12.09 -5.72 -0.25
C PHE A 716 -13.52 -5.16 -0.30
N TYR A 717 -13.64 -3.86 -0.07
CA TYR A 717 -14.90 -3.14 -0.14
C TYR A 717 -14.78 -1.87 -0.99
N MET A 718 -15.84 -1.53 -1.67
CA MET A 718 -15.94 -0.27 -2.42
C MET A 718 -17.36 0.28 -2.33
N GLU A 719 -17.47 1.49 -1.83
CA GLU A 719 -18.77 2.11 -1.63
C GLU A 719 -19.47 2.41 -2.97
N PRO A 720 -20.78 2.11 -3.13
CA PRO A 720 -21.53 2.43 -4.34
C PRO A 720 -21.48 3.92 -4.71
N LEU A 721 -21.40 4.81 -3.74
CA LEU A 721 -21.29 6.26 -3.96
C LEU A 721 -19.96 6.62 -4.65
N ASP A 722 -18.86 5.95 -4.31
CA ASP A 722 -17.56 6.19 -4.93
C ASP A 722 -17.50 5.66 -6.37
N LEU A 723 -18.21 4.59 -6.67
CA LEU A 723 -18.42 4.15 -8.06
C LEU A 723 -19.13 5.22 -8.88
N LEU A 724 -20.12 5.90 -8.29
CA LEU A 724 -20.81 7.02 -8.92
C LEU A 724 -19.87 8.24 -9.08
N LYS A 725 -19.03 8.54 -8.11
CA LYS A 725 -18.01 9.61 -8.21
C LYS A 725 -17.03 9.33 -9.35
N VAL A 726 -16.53 8.09 -9.46
CA VAL A 726 -15.64 7.65 -10.55
C VAL A 726 -16.34 7.74 -11.92
N LEU A 727 -17.59 7.28 -12.01
CA LEU A 727 -18.39 7.40 -13.23
C LEU A 727 -18.60 8.86 -13.61
N ALA A 728 -18.95 9.72 -12.66
CA ALA A 728 -19.13 11.16 -12.87
C ALA A 728 -17.83 11.83 -13.32
N ALA A 729 -16.70 11.53 -12.66
CA ALA A 729 -15.38 12.03 -13.06
C ALA A 729 -15.03 11.61 -14.49
N GLY A 730 -15.30 10.34 -14.84
CA GLY A 730 -15.12 9.83 -16.19
C GLY A 730 -16.00 10.52 -17.24
N LEU A 731 -17.27 10.75 -16.94
CA LEU A 731 -18.21 11.43 -17.84
C LEU A 731 -17.84 12.92 -18.00
N ILE A 732 -17.49 13.62 -16.92
CA ILE A 732 -17.08 15.02 -16.96
C ILE A 732 -15.80 15.15 -17.80
N THR A 733 -14.80 14.32 -17.52
CA THR A 733 -13.54 14.31 -18.28
C THR A 733 -13.80 14.04 -19.76
N TYR A 734 -14.64 13.05 -20.08
CA TYR A 734 -15.02 12.77 -21.47
C TYR A 734 -15.76 13.94 -22.11
N ALA A 735 -16.66 14.62 -21.41
CA ALA A 735 -17.38 15.79 -21.94
C ALA A 735 -16.41 16.93 -22.28
N VAL A 736 -15.44 17.22 -21.41
CA VAL A 736 -14.39 18.22 -21.68
C VAL A 736 -13.56 17.83 -22.90
N ILE A 737 -13.13 16.57 -22.99
CA ILE A 737 -12.35 16.08 -24.12
C ILE A 737 -13.17 16.12 -25.41
N SER A 738 -14.44 15.74 -25.37
CA SER A 738 -15.35 15.81 -26.53
C SER A 738 -15.49 17.23 -27.08
N PHE A 739 -15.50 18.24 -26.20
CA PHE A 739 -15.51 19.64 -26.62
C PHE A 739 -14.25 19.99 -27.46
N PHE A 740 -13.06 19.57 -27.00
CA PHE A 740 -11.84 19.77 -27.80
C PHE A 740 -11.84 18.97 -29.09
N GLN A 741 -12.42 17.77 -29.10
CA GLN A 741 -12.57 16.94 -30.30
C GLN A 741 -13.47 17.57 -31.33
N ILE A 742 -14.58 18.18 -30.94
CA ILE A 742 -15.47 18.93 -31.85
C ILE A 742 -14.70 20.06 -32.55
N LYS A 743 -13.90 20.83 -31.80
CA LYS A 743 -13.02 21.86 -32.39
C LYS A 743 -12.03 21.28 -33.40
N LYS A 744 -11.45 20.09 -33.07
CA LYS A 744 -10.49 19.43 -33.97
C LYS A 744 -11.16 18.90 -35.25
N ILE A 745 -12.37 18.33 -35.18
CA ILE A 745 -13.14 17.89 -36.35
C ILE A 745 -13.46 19.07 -37.30
N LYS A 746 -13.81 20.25 -36.73
CA LYS A 746 -14.03 21.47 -37.52
C LYS A 746 -12.76 21.90 -38.26
N ALA A 747 -11.59 21.74 -37.64
CA ALA A 747 -10.29 22.10 -38.20
C ALA A 747 -9.75 21.12 -39.26
N ILE A 748 -10.39 19.94 -39.50
CA ILE A 748 -9.94 18.99 -40.52
C ILE A 748 -10.24 19.61 -41.91
N PRO A 749 -9.21 19.84 -42.76
CA PRO A 749 -9.42 20.46 -44.06
C PRO A 749 -10.07 19.48 -45.06
N MET A 750 -10.87 20.01 -45.98
CA MET A 750 -11.48 19.24 -47.04
C MET A 750 -10.45 18.64 -48.03
N THR A 751 -9.29 19.34 -48.15
CA THR A 751 -8.19 18.93 -49.02
C THR A 751 -7.52 17.62 -48.65
N ASP A 752 -7.66 17.17 -47.38
CA ASP A 752 -7.04 15.90 -46.93
C ASP A 752 -7.64 14.65 -47.60
N ALA A 753 -8.86 14.72 -48.07
CA ALA A 753 -9.48 13.65 -48.88
C ALA A 753 -8.96 13.67 -50.31
N LEU A 754 -8.67 14.85 -50.86
CA LEU A 754 -8.26 15.03 -52.27
C LEU A 754 -6.78 14.68 -52.47
N LYS A 755 -5.93 14.89 -51.50
CA LYS A 755 -4.47 14.57 -51.52
C LYS A 755 -4.15 13.08 -51.74
N ASN A 756 -5.13 12.20 -51.87
CA ASN A 756 -4.97 10.76 -51.96
C ASN A 756 -5.66 10.12 -53.13
N VAL A 757 -6.12 10.90 -54.13
CA VAL A 757 -6.78 10.44 -55.33
C VAL A 757 -5.89 10.53 -56.57
N GLU A 758 -4.68 11.14 -56.41
CA GLU A 758 -3.64 11.15 -57.44
C GLU A 758 -2.62 10.01 -57.29
#